data_b36c6da254cb887aa5b272507b59a705
#
_entry.id   b36c6da254cb887aa5b272507b59a705
#
_cell.length_a   1.000
_cell.length_b   1.000
_cell.length_c   1.000
_cell.angle_alpha   90.00
_cell.angle_beta   90.00
_cell.angle_gamma   90.00
#
_symmetry.space_group_name_H-M   'P 1'
#
loop_
_entity.id
_entity.type
_entity.pdbx_description
1 polymer ?
#
loop_
_entity_poly.entity_id
_entity_poly.type
_entity_poly.pdbx_seq_one_letter_code
_entity_poly.pdbx_strand_id
1 'polypeptide(L)'
;MISYKKSILTKFYIVAAFMTILLSLIIFRIIDIQYLQGDKYIKISKELTRKPFTINANKGNVYASDGNLLATSMSKFTIRMDVMSVDAEIFNKDIVELSKSLANFLGKSPGFFEKKLRDARKFRNRYLLIAKDLGYNDYVKIKKFPIFKLGVYRGGFIAEQKTIRTHPIGKIAERTIGYHDARGEAGIEGAFSEYLKGEDGLRWKQKIAKGQWKPINDVNEKEPIDGHDVVTTLDVNIQDITHHALLRQLEYFEAEHGCAVVMETSTGEIKAISNLGRTSKGKYYEKRNYAVWESHEPGSTFKLASLMAALDDKKIDTSTVVDTEKGRIYIHGKKVEDSQRGGYGEISAARVFEVSSNVGIVKLIRKYYDDNPEQFLGHLKDYGLTEKIGLPIKGEGNPIVYYPGKPGWNKISLEWMSWGYSIAVTPLQILMFYNAVANNGEMVKPRFIKELRRENRIIKSFQKEIVNPQIASSETIRKLKKVLENVVKKGTANTIYSSNFSMAGKTGTAKKYIGRHVNEKGDTISGGYSNQRYVASFAGFFPVDVPKYSCIVVIHDPNKKKGYYGATVAAPVFKEIAQKIYTSTPIEDDVVNGNFSSKSILDQYANSEYETTKNNKIIPNVTGMPAMDAISLLENFGLLVEVKGTGKVRRQSLKKGTPIKKGTTIILNLS
;
A
#
# COMPACT_ATOMS: atom_id res chain seq x y z
N MET A 1 48.22 -65.31 76.67
CA MET A 1 48.29 -63.97 76.01
C MET A 1 48.81 -63.97 74.57
N ILE A 2 49.71 -64.84 74.21
CA ILE A 2 50.32 -64.91 72.86
C ILE A 2 49.30 -65.30 71.75
N SER A 3 48.33 -66.19 72.03
CA SER A 3 47.30 -66.69 71.11
C SER A 3 46.31 -65.61 70.73
N TYR A 4 45.86 -64.70 71.62
CA TYR A 4 44.96 -63.66 71.39
C TYR A 4 45.53 -62.54 70.49
N LYS A 5 46.81 -62.20 70.67
CA LYS A 5 47.52 -61.23 69.82
C LYS A 5 47.59 -61.67 68.39
N LYS A 6 47.86 -62.98 68.14
CA LYS A 6 47.93 -63.55 66.78
C LYS A 6 46.60 -63.49 66.08
N SER A 7 45.49 -63.80 66.79
CA SER A 7 44.12 -63.74 66.23
C SER A 7 43.68 -62.31 65.87
N ILE A 8 44.06 -61.31 66.64
CA ILE A 8 43.79 -59.90 66.38
C ILE A 8 44.60 -59.40 65.17
N LEU A 9 45.91 -59.75 65.14
CA LEU A 9 46.77 -59.42 64.02
C LEU A 9 46.33 -60.04 62.70
N THR A 10 45.88 -61.31 62.71
CA THR A 10 45.31 -61.98 61.54
C THR A 10 44.04 -61.30 61.04
N LYS A 11 43.11 -60.93 61.93
CA LYS A 11 41.92 -60.19 61.56
C LYS A 11 42.25 -58.79 60.98
N PHE A 12 43.21 -58.12 61.60
CA PHE A 12 43.72 -56.82 61.11
C PHE A 12 44.32 -56.94 59.70
N TYR A 13 45.14 -57.94 59.41
CA TYR A 13 45.70 -58.17 58.07
C TYR A 13 44.59 -58.54 57.05
N ILE A 14 43.58 -59.31 57.44
CA ILE A 14 42.47 -59.63 56.59
C ILE A 14 41.70 -58.33 56.20
N VAL A 15 41.41 -57.48 57.20
CA VAL A 15 40.76 -56.18 56.92
C VAL A 15 41.66 -55.27 56.08
N ALA A 16 42.94 -55.17 56.39
CA ALA A 16 43.91 -54.39 55.63
C ALA A 16 44.03 -54.88 54.17
N ALA A 17 44.10 -56.19 53.95
CA ALA A 17 44.13 -56.82 52.65
C ALA A 17 42.78 -56.49 51.85
N PHE A 18 41.62 -56.61 52.50
CA PHE A 18 40.37 -56.27 51.92
C PHE A 18 40.31 -54.79 51.50
N MET A 19 40.77 -53.88 52.37
CA MET A 19 40.80 -52.42 52.06
C MET A 19 41.79 -52.14 50.92
N THR A 20 42.90 -52.82 50.86
CA THR A 20 43.84 -52.63 49.76
C THR A 20 43.31 -53.13 48.40
N ILE A 21 42.63 -54.29 48.42
CA ILE A 21 41.92 -54.81 47.24
C ILE A 21 40.78 -53.79 46.78
N LEU A 22 40.02 -53.30 47.74
CA LEU A 22 38.97 -52.32 47.44
C LEU A 22 39.55 -51.03 46.85
N LEU A 23 40.65 -50.54 47.45
CA LEU A 23 41.37 -49.37 46.92
C LEU A 23 41.92 -49.62 45.51
N SER A 24 42.47 -50.78 45.27
CA SER A 24 43.02 -51.16 43.94
C SER A 24 41.85 -51.22 42.88
N LEU A 25 40.71 -51.79 43.27
CA LEU A 25 39.52 -51.81 42.38
C LEU A 25 39.00 -50.40 42.06
N ILE A 26 39.00 -49.49 43.05
CA ILE A 26 38.62 -48.10 42.84
C ILE A 26 39.59 -47.41 41.90
N ILE A 27 40.87 -47.59 42.14
CA ILE A 27 41.93 -46.99 41.24
C ILE A 27 41.81 -47.54 39.81
N PHE A 28 41.61 -48.86 39.69
CA PHE A 28 41.42 -49.48 38.38
C PHE A 28 40.18 -48.91 37.68
N ARG A 29 39.09 -48.74 38.40
CA ARG A 29 37.85 -48.18 37.88
C ARG A 29 37.99 -46.69 37.47
N ILE A 30 38.79 -45.94 38.23
CA ILE A 30 39.09 -44.53 37.86
C ILE A 30 39.91 -44.49 36.55
N ILE A 31 40.90 -45.35 36.41
CA ILE A 31 41.70 -45.46 35.21
C ILE A 31 40.86 -45.90 34.02
N ASP A 32 40.00 -46.90 34.18
CA ASP A 32 39.05 -47.36 33.16
C ASP A 32 38.15 -46.18 32.67
N ILE A 33 37.55 -45.46 33.61
CA ILE A 33 36.67 -44.34 33.28
C ILE A 33 37.42 -43.17 32.63
N GLN A 34 38.65 -42.85 33.12
CA GLN A 34 39.39 -41.70 32.61
C GLN A 34 40.09 -41.97 31.28
N TYR A 35 40.69 -43.15 31.10
CA TYR A 35 41.51 -43.44 29.92
C TYR A 35 40.82 -44.33 28.90
N LEU A 36 40.11 -45.38 29.31
CA LEU A 36 39.46 -46.29 28.36
C LEU A 36 38.10 -45.81 27.92
N GLN A 37 37.33 -45.20 28.81
CA GLN A 37 35.98 -44.69 28.53
C GLN A 37 35.92 -43.16 28.46
N GLY A 38 37.04 -42.46 28.61
CA GLY A 38 37.13 -41.00 28.68
C GLY A 38 36.51 -40.32 27.48
N ASP A 39 36.86 -40.75 26.28
CA ASP A 39 36.34 -40.18 25.02
C ASP A 39 34.81 -40.36 24.91
N LYS A 40 34.29 -41.51 25.34
CA LYS A 40 32.86 -41.78 25.37
C LYS A 40 32.10 -40.79 26.28
N TYR A 41 32.63 -40.60 27.51
CA TYR A 41 31.97 -39.69 28.45
C TYR A 41 32.13 -38.21 28.07
N ILE A 42 33.27 -37.85 27.47
CA ILE A 42 33.46 -36.50 26.89
C ILE A 42 32.47 -36.25 25.77
N LYS A 43 32.23 -37.22 24.90
CA LYS A 43 31.23 -37.12 23.83
C LYS A 43 29.83 -36.97 24.38
N ILE A 44 29.42 -37.82 25.31
CA ILE A 44 28.10 -37.73 26.00
C ILE A 44 27.97 -36.38 26.72
N SER A 45 29.01 -35.91 27.41
CA SER A 45 29.01 -34.61 28.07
C SER A 45 28.80 -33.46 27.08
N LYS A 46 29.49 -33.49 25.94
CA LYS A 46 29.33 -32.50 24.87
C LYS A 46 27.89 -32.52 24.32
N GLU A 47 27.35 -33.69 24.05
CA GLU A 47 25.94 -33.85 23.53
C GLU A 47 24.90 -33.36 24.52
N LEU A 48 25.07 -33.61 25.81
CA LEU A 48 24.16 -33.22 26.88
C LEU A 48 24.27 -31.72 27.25
N THR A 49 25.50 -31.16 27.11
CA THR A 49 25.78 -29.80 27.57
C THR A 49 25.82 -28.77 26.45
N ARG A 50 25.93 -29.17 25.19
CA ARG A 50 25.94 -28.25 24.03
C ARG A 50 24.72 -28.41 23.18
N LYS A 51 24.11 -27.33 22.82
CA LYS A 51 22.95 -27.29 21.86
C LYS A 51 23.08 -26.15 20.88
N PRO A 52 22.73 -26.41 19.63
CA PRO A 52 22.59 -25.33 18.65
C PRO A 52 21.32 -24.52 18.95
N PHE A 53 21.44 -23.21 18.87
CA PHE A 53 20.34 -22.26 18.96
C PHE A 53 20.24 -21.50 17.65
N THR A 54 19.08 -21.52 17.05
CA THR A 54 18.79 -20.73 15.86
C THR A 54 18.79 -19.25 16.21
N ILE A 55 19.48 -18.45 15.39
CA ILE A 55 19.42 -17.01 15.40
C ILE A 55 18.58 -16.62 14.19
N ASN A 56 17.35 -16.17 14.42
CA ASN A 56 16.46 -15.80 13.32
C ASN A 56 17.04 -14.62 12.55
N ALA A 57 17.08 -14.73 11.22
CA ALA A 57 17.37 -13.63 10.34
C ALA A 57 16.26 -12.57 10.43
N ASN A 58 16.60 -11.32 10.21
CA ASN A 58 15.58 -10.30 10.04
C ASN A 58 15.01 -10.38 8.62
N LYS A 59 13.70 -10.19 8.51
CA LYS A 59 13.11 -10.01 7.19
C LYS A 59 13.59 -8.71 6.59
N GLY A 60 13.90 -8.72 5.29
CA GLY A 60 14.21 -7.54 4.50
C GLY A 60 13.10 -6.49 4.56
N ASN A 61 13.44 -5.27 4.27
CA ASN A 61 12.51 -4.15 4.31
C ASN A 61 11.65 -4.08 3.05
N VAL A 62 10.50 -3.42 3.16
CA VAL A 62 9.67 -3.05 2.01
C VAL A 62 9.68 -1.53 1.89
N TYR A 63 10.13 -1.03 0.77
CA TYR A 63 10.23 0.41 0.48
C TYR A 63 9.19 0.84 -0.55
N ALA A 64 8.74 2.08 -0.46
CA ALA A 64 8.05 2.79 -1.52
C ALA A 64 9.04 3.24 -2.60
N SER A 65 8.53 3.68 -3.76
CA SER A 65 9.36 4.14 -4.88
C SER A 65 10.18 5.40 -4.58
N ASP A 66 9.73 6.20 -3.63
CA ASP A 66 10.37 7.41 -3.12
C ASP A 66 11.37 7.14 -1.97
N GLY A 67 11.61 5.86 -1.63
CA GLY A 67 12.55 5.45 -0.58
C GLY A 67 11.97 5.40 0.83
N ASN A 68 10.71 5.77 1.02
CA ASN A 68 10.05 5.67 2.31
C ASN A 68 9.84 4.20 2.74
N LEU A 69 9.97 3.94 4.03
CA LEU A 69 9.93 2.60 4.60
C LEU A 69 8.48 2.17 4.90
N LEU A 70 7.93 1.28 4.09
CA LEU A 70 6.56 0.77 4.22
C LEU A 70 6.44 -0.32 5.28
N ALA A 71 7.39 -1.27 5.32
CA ALA A 71 7.44 -2.32 6.33
C ALA A 71 8.88 -2.67 6.69
N THR A 72 9.15 -2.85 7.99
CA THR A 72 10.47 -3.18 8.52
C THR A 72 10.40 -4.14 9.69
N SER A 73 11.50 -4.83 9.95
CA SER A 73 11.68 -5.70 11.10
C SER A 73 12.37 -4.94 12.22
N MET A 74 11.69 -4.78 13.35
CA MET A 74 12.23 -4.07 14.51
C MET A 74 12.30 -4.97 15.74
N SER A 75 13.40 -4.86 16.49
CA SER A 75 13.53 -5.53 17.77
C SER A 75 12.65 -4.88 18.83
N LYS A 76 11.81 -5.68 19.47
CA LYS A 76 11.02 -5.29 20.63
C LYS A 76 11.41 -6.15 21.82
N PHE A 77 11.29 -5.57 23.00
CA PHE A 77 11.69 -6.20 24.25
C PHE A 77 10.49 -6.42 25.15
N THR A 78 10.34 -7.66 25.63
CA THR A 78 9.41 -8.01 26.71
C THR A 78 10.22 -8.09 27.99
N ILE A 79 9.87 -7.29 28.98
CA ILE A 79 10.52 -7.26 30.28
C ILE A 79 9.75 -8.11 31.26
N ARG A 80 10.47 -9.03 31.89
CA ARG A 80 9.98 -9.87 32.96
C ARG A 80 10.88 -9.79 34.18
N MET A 81 10.39 -10.21 35.32
CA MET A 81 11.15 -10.22 36.57
C MET A 81 11.05 -11.57 37.25
N ASP A 82 12.18 -12.16 37.63
CA ASP A 82 12.26 -13.20 38.59
C ASP A 82 12.36 -12.56 39.98
N VAL A 83 11.22 -12.44 40.67
CA VAL A 83 11.16 -11.80 41.99
C VAL A 83 11.84 -12.61 43.10
N MET A 84 12.14 -13.90 42.82
CA MET A 84 12.83 -14.80 43.77
C MET A 84 14.34 -14.73 43.69
N SER A 85 14.90 -14.23 42.56
CA SER A 85 16.35 -14.01 42.42
C SER A 85 16.86 -12.79 43.18
N VAL A 86 15.94 -11.91 43.59
CA VAL A 86 16.30 -10.70 44.34
C VAL A 86 16.35 -11.03 45.84
N ASP A 87 17.47 -10.63 46.48
CA ASP A 87 17.61 -10.76 47.93
C ASP A 87 16.46 -10.06 48.66
N ALA A 88 16.07 -10.62 49.86
CA ALA A 88 14.93 -10.11 50.62
C ALA A 88 15.13 -8.68 51.15
N GLU A 89 16.35 -8.34 51.55
CA GLU A 89 16.66 -6.99 52.06
C GLU A 89 16.65 -5.96 50.91
N ILE A 90 17.28 -6.28 49.79
CA ILE A 90 17.28 -5.44 48.58
C ILE A 90 15.85 -5.25 48.08
N PHE A 91 15.05 -6.34 48.00
CA PHE A 91 13.67 -6.24 47.56
C PHE A 91 12.83 -5.33 48.45
N ASN A 92 12.87 -5.49 49.78
CA ASN A 92 12.10 -4.69 50.70
C ASN A 92 12.55 -3.21 50.72
N LYS A 93 13.84 -2.95 50.60
CA LYS A 93 14.41 -1.62 50.55
C LYS A 93 14.04 -0.84 49.28
N ASP A 94 14.17 -1.45 48.10
CA ASP A 94 14.12 -0.74 46.83
C ASP A 94 12.81 -0.95 46.04
N ILE A 95 11.88 -1.75 46.56
CA ILE A 95 10.60 -2.09 45.88
C ILE A 95 9.75 -0.86 45.61
N VAL A 96 9.67 0.08 46.58
CA VAL A 96 8.86 1.31 46.47
C VAL A 96 9.43 2.20 45.36
N GLU A 97 10.75 2.36 45.31
CA GLU A 97 11.41 3.18 44.28
C GLU A 97 11.33 2.54 42.86
N LEU A 98 11.44 1.19 42.78
CA LEU A 98 11.17 0.46 41.54
C LEU A 98 9.72 0.68 41.09
N SER A 99 8.76 0.60 42.00
CA SER A 99 7.33 0.77 41.71
C SER A 99 7.02 2.17 41.22
N LYS A 100 7.63 3.22 41.81
CA LYS A 100 7.52 4.61 41.33
C LYS A 100 8.12 4.76 39.92
N SER A 101 9.31 4.20 39.69
CA SER A 101 9.97 4.25 38.37
C SER A 101 9.14 3.58 37.30
N LEU A 102 8.58 2.40 37.59
CA LEU A 102 7.67 1.67 36.69
C LEU A 102 6.37 2.44 36.42
N ALA A 103 5.80 3.04 37.47
CA ALA A 103 4.57 3.85 37.39
C ALA A 103 4.74 5.04 36.44
N ASN A 104 5.80 5.82 36.65
CA ASN A 104 6.13 6.96 35.83
C ASN A 104 6.40 6.58 34.36
N PHE A 105 6.98 5.40 34.13
CA PHE A 105 7.35 4.94 32.80
C PHE A 105 6.17 4.29 32.06
N LEU A 106 5.30 3.53 32.75
CA LEU A 106 4.23 2.74 32.16
C LEU A 106 2.82 3.34 32.32
N GLY A 107 2.73 4.53 32.99
CA GLY A 107 1.47 5.26 33.12
C GLY A 107 0.43 4.62 34.05
N LYS A 108 0.86 3.83 35.07
CA LYS A 108 -0.01 3.26 36.10
C LYS A 108 0.41 3.76 37.49
N SER A 109 -0.44 3.56 38.52
CA SER A 109 -0.11 4.01 39.85
C SER A 109 1.05 3.23 40.49
N PRO A 110 1.88 3.87 41.36
CA PRO A 110 2.95 3.17 42.06
C PRO A 110 2.44 1.99 42.91
N GLY A 111 1.30 2.14 43.57
CA GLY A 111 0.67 1.08 44.38
C GLY A 111 0.27 -0.14 43.54
N PHE A 112 -0.12 0.04 42.29
CA PHE A 112 -0.39 -1.07 41.37
C PHE A 112 0.85 -1.95 41.17
N PHE A 113 2.02 -1.34 40.89
CA PHE A 113 3.23 -2.11 40.70
C PHE A 113 3.77 -2.71 41.98
N GLU A 114 3.71 -1.98 43.09
CA GLU A 114 4.14 -2.51 44.40
C GLU A 114 3.34 -3.73 44.79
N LYS A 115 2.01 -3.65 44.71
CA LYS A 115 1.13 -4.80 45.00
C LYS A 115 1.45 -5.96 44.08
N LYS A 116 1.57 -5.71 42.76
CA LYS A 116 1.88 -6.73 41.74
C LYS A 116 3.20 -7.46 42.03
N LEU A 117 4.24 -6.74 42.45
CA LEU A 117 5.56 -7.30 42.73
C LEU A 117 5.55 -8.07 44.06
N ARG A 118 4.90 -7.56 45.10
CA ARG A 118 4.78 -8.24 46.40
C ARG A 118 3.93 -9.53 46.30
N ASP A 119 2.81 -9.48 45.57
CA ASP A 119 1.96 -10.65 45.30
C ASP A 119 2.76 -11.70 44.52
N ALA A 120 3.51 -11.28 43.47
CA ALA A 120 4.33 -12.20 42.72
C ALA A 120 5.39 -12.89 43.60
N ARG A 121 6.01 -12.18 44.56
CA ARG A 121 6.95 -12.77 45.50
C ARG A 121 6.27 -13.74 46.47
N LYS A 122 5.07 -13.40 46.97
CA LYS A 122 4.25 -14.29 47.81
C LYS A 122 3.92 -15.60 47.11
N PHE A 123 3.56 -15.54 45.82
CA PHE A 123 3.24 -16.70 44.98
C PHE A 123 4.46 -17.34 44.29
N ARG A 124 5.69 -16.91 44.64
CA ARG A 124 6.96 -17.42 44.10
C ARG A 124 7.03 -17.40 42.58
N ASN A 125 6.44 -16.37 41.97
CA ASN A 125 6.45 -16.22 40.51
C ASN A 125 7.84 -15.79 40.03
N ARG A 126 8.53 -16.68 39.29
CA ARG A 126 9.88 -16.42 38.73
C ARG A 126 9.86 -15.81 37.34
N TYR A 127 8.68 -15.54 36.78
CA TYR A 127 8.57 -15.10 35.38
C TYR A 127 7.48 -14.03 35.21
N LEU A 128 7.47 -13.07 36.14
CA LEU A 128 6.47 -12.02 36.21
C LEU A 128 6.60 -11.07 35.01
N LEU A 129 5.55 -10.93 34.21
CA LEU A 129 5.50 -9.96 33.13
C LEU A 129 5.42 -8.54 33.68
N ILE A 130 6.37 -7.67 33.33
CA ILE A 130 6.41 -6.24 33.69
C ILE A 130 5.89 -5.38 32.55
N ALA A 131 6.50 -5.49 31.35
CA ALA A 131 6.13 -4.72 30.18
C ALA A 131 6.32 -5.54 28.90
N LYS A 132 5.56 -5.22 27.84
CA LYS A 132 5.66 -5.83 26.51
C LYS A 132 5.97 -4.77 25.45
N ASP A 133 6.53 -5.23 24.35
CA ASP A 133 6.70 -4.48 23.09
C ASP A 133 7.48 -3.16 23.22
N LEU A 134 8.42 -3.10 24.18
CA LEU A 134 9.27 -1.94 24.40
C LEU A 134 10.29 -1.76 23.25
N GLY A 135 10.51 -0.52 22.81
CA GLY A 135 11.63 -0.18 21.93
C GLY A 135 12.98 -0.32 22.62
N TYR A 136 14.07 -0.27 21.83
CA TYR A 136 15.43 -0.36 22.39
C TYR A 136 15.73 0.74 23.41
N ASN A 137 15.34 1.98 23.14
CA ASN A 137 15.56 3.11 24.06
C ASN A 137 14.82 2.90 25.39
N ASP A 138 13.61 2.37 25.35
CA ASP A 138 12.80 2.07 26.52
C ASP A 138 13.38 0.91 27.32
N TYR A 139 13.88 -0.14 26.63
CA TYR A 139 14.63 -1.22 27.25
C TYR A 139 15.86 -0.72 28.01
N VAL A 140 16.64 0.20 27.40
CA VAL A 140 17.84 0.78 28.03
C VAL A 140 17.47 1.60 29.26
N LYS A 141 16.35 2.36 29.22
CA LYS A 141 15.84 3.12 30.35
C LYS A 141 15.41 2.19 31.51
N ILE A 142 14.54 1.23 31.25
CA ILE A 142 13.99 0.34 32.28
C ILE A 142 15.08 -0.53 32.92
N LYS A 143 16.10 -0.91 32.16
CA LYS A 143 17.26 -1.65 32.67
C LYS A 143 18.02 -0.91 33.78
N LYS A 144 17.97 0.43 33.79
CA LYS A 144 18.63 1.30 34.78
C LYS A 144 17.81 1.50 36.06
N PHE A 145 16.57 1.03 36.13
CA PHE A 145 15.71 1.22 37.30
C PHE A 145 16.23 0.50 38.54
N PRO A 146 15.86 0.97 39.76
CA PRO A 146 16.18 0.29 41.00
C PRO A 146 15.89 -1.22 40.93
N ILE A 147 16.69 -2.02 41.57
CA ILE A 147 16.68 -3.50 41.49
C ILE A 147 17.12 -3.99 40.08
N PHE A 148 16.50 -3.51 38.97
CA PHE A 148 16.80 -3.96 37.61
C PHE A 148 18.26 -3.72 37.18
N LYS A 149 18.84 -2.60 37.63
CA LYS A 149 20.28 -2.29 37.42
C LYS A 149 21.24 -3.35 37.96
N LEU A 150 20.79 -4.22 38.88
CA LEU A 150 21.59 -5.33 39.42
C LEU A 150 21.65 -6.53 38.48
N GLY A 151 20.94 -6.48 37.35
CA GLY A 151 20.97 -7.49 36.27
C GLY A 151 20.13 -8.73 36.57
N VAL A 152 20.39 -9.80 35.82
CA VAL A 152 19.56 -11.01 35.81
C VAL A 152 19.62 -11.75 37.14
N TYR A 153 20.82 -11.91 37.73
CA TYR A 153 21.04 -12.78 38.90
C TYR A 153 20.67 -12.14 40.23
N ARG A 154 20.95 -10.85 40.39
CA ARG A 154 20.70 -10.12 41.65
C ARG A 154 19.48 -9.22 41.57
N GLY A 155 19.14 -8.75 40.36
CA GLY A 155 17.97 -7.87 40.11
C GLY A 155 16.78 -8.61 39.53
N GLY A 156 16.92 -9.90 39.19
CA GLY A 156 15.87 -10.70 38.56
C GLY A 156 15.39 -10.15 37.21
N PHE A 157 16.18 -9.27 36.56
CA PHE A 157 15.79 -8.60 35.31
C PHE A 157 15.94 -9.52 34.11
N ILE A 158 14.82 -9.91 33.50
CA ILE A 158 14.75 -10.75 32.32
C ILE A 158 14.24 -9.91 31.16
N ALA A 159 15.04 -9.80 30.08
CA ALA A 159 14.65 -9.15 28.85
C ALA A 159 14.64 -10.17 27.71
N GLU A 160 13.46 -10.33 27.09
CA GLU A 160 13.27 -11.19 25.93
C GLU A 160 13.17 -10.31 24.71
N GLN A 161 14.13 -10.44 23.80
CA GLN A 161 14.08 -9.76 22.51
C GLN A 161 13.26 -10.58 21.53
N LYS A 162 12.34 -9.91 20.84
CA LYS A 162 11.54 -10.47 19.76
C LYS A 162 11.55 -9.50 18.59
N THR A 163 11.86 -9.99 17.41
CA THR A 163 11.69 -9.20 16.18
C THR A 163 10.21 -9.19 15.79
N ILE A 164 9.64 -8.01 15.60
CA ILE A 164 8.29 -7.83 15.09
C ILE A 164 8.31 -7.03 13.80
N ARG A 165 7.36 -7.33 12.91
CA ARG A 165 7.13 -6.58 11.69
C ARG A 165 6.31 -5.33 11.99
N THR A 166 6.78 -4.17 11.58
CA THR A 166 6.15 -2.87 11.82
C THR A 166 6.00 -2.09 10.52
N HIS A 167 5.01 -1.19 10.50
CA HIS A 167 4.75 -0.25 9.40
C HIS A 167 4.99 1.17 9.91
N PRO A 168 6.19 1.76 9.68
CA PRO A 168 6.59 3.03 10.30
C PRO A 168 5.70 4.22 9.94
N ILE A 169 5.22 4.29 8.70
CA ILE A 169 4.34 5.35 8.19
C ILE A 169 2.84 4.99 8.33
N GLY A 170 2.51 4.07 9.23
CA GLY A 170 1.13 3.64 9.46
C GLY A 170 0.66 2.54 8.53
N LYS A 171 -0.66 2.33 8.49
CA LYS A 171 -1.29 1.22 7.76
C LYS A 171 -1.66 1.62 6.32
N ILE A 172 -0.72 2.16 5.60
CA ILE A 172 -0.88 2.54 4.18
C ILE A 172 -0.73 1.31 3.31
N ALA A 173 -1.67 1.07 2.40
CA ALA A 173 -1.70 -0.08 1.49
C ALA A 173 -1.47 -1.42 2.22
N GLU A 174 -1.98 -1.56 3.45
CA GLU A 174 -1.70 -2.69 4.36
C GLU A 174 -1.98 -4.05 3.71
N ARG A 175 -3.05 -4.15 2.92
CA ARG A 175 -3.44 -5.41 2.26
C ARG A 175 -2.66 -5.68 0.99
N THR A 176 -2.13 -4.66 0.36
CA THR A 176 -1.25 -4.81 -0.82
C THR A 176 0.16 -5.15 -0.39
N ILE A 177 0.70 -4.50 0.65
CA ILE A 177 1.95 -4.91 1.29
C ILE A 177 1.78 -6.34 1.82
N GLY A 178 0.70 -6.61 2.54
CA GLY A 178 0.34 -7.93 3.00
C GLY A 178 1.13 -8.41 4.20
N TYR A 179 1.27 -9.73 4.31
CA TYR A 179 1.98 -10.40 5.40
C TYR A 179 2.41 -11.81 5.02
N HIS A 180 3.42 -12.32 5.72
CA HIS A 180 3.80 -13.74 5.75
C HIS A 180 4.08 -14.11 7.20
N ASP A 181 3.08 -14.68 7.88
CA ASP A 181 3.16 -15.10 9.29
C ASP A 181 2.18 -16.25 9.58
N ALA A 182 1.90 -16.54 10.85
CA ALA A 182 0.99 -17.63 11.26
C ALA A 182 -0.45 -17.51 10.72
N ARG A 183 -0.85 -16.35 10.19
CA ARG A 183 -2.15 -16.14 9.54
C ARG A 183 -2.16 -16.61 8.07
N GLY A 184 -0.99 -16.90 7.50
CA GLY A 184 -0.80 -17.28 6.11
C GLY A 184 0.01 -16.27 5.32
N GLU A 185 -0.25 -16.21 4.00
CA GLU A 185 0.46 -15.37 3.04
C GLU A 185 -0.52 -14.46 2.29
N ALA A 186 -0.18 -13.18 2.16
CA ALA A 186 -0.97 -12.22 1.41
C ALA A 186 -0.08 -11.11 0.83
N GLY A 187 -0.53 -10.50 -0.27
CA GLY A 187 0.10 -9.34 -0.88
C GLY A 187 1.54 -9.56 -1.32
N ILE A 188 2.33 -8.49 -1.24
CA ILE A 188 3.75 -8.46 -1.62
C ILE A 188 4.59 -9.33 -0.66
N GLU A 189 4.40 -9.21 0.66
CA GLU A 189 5.15 -10.01 1.64
C GLU A 189 4.93 -11.51 1.47
N GLY A 190 3.71 -11.92 1.12
CA GLY A 190 3.42 -13.33 0.84
C GLY A 190 4.04 -13.82 -0.47
N ALA A 191 4.00 -13.00 -1.52
CA ALA A 191 4.54 -13.37 -2.83
C ALA A 191 6.07 -13.37 -2.89
N PHE A 192 6.71 -12.47 -2.13
CA PHE A 192 8.16 -12.31 -2.07
C PHE A 192 8.77 -12.84 -0.77
N SER A 193 8.05 -13.75 -0.08
CA SER A 193 8.49 -14.31 1.21
C SER A 193 9.86 -14.98 1.14
N GLU A 194 10.16 -15.69 0.07
CA GLU A 194 11.45 -16.35 -0.20
C GLU A 194 12.63 -15.35 -0.19
N TYR A 195 12.43 -14.18 -0.78
CA TYR A 195 13.44 -13.13 -0.81
C TYR A 195 13.53 -12.36 0.51
N LEU A 196 12.37 -12.09 1.12
CA LEU A 196 12.29 -11.32 2.36
C LEU A 196 12.78 -12.08 3.59
N LYS A 197 12.66 -13.42 3.62
CA LYS A 197 12.86 -14.25 4.81
C LYS A 197 14.28 -14.22 5.36
N GLY A 198 15.29 -14.16 4.50
CA GLY A 198 16.70 -14.35 4.90
C GLY A 198 17.06 -15.79 5.24
N GLU A 199 18.26 -15.98 5.74
CA GLU A 199 18.76 -17.27 6.19
C GLU A 199 19.10 -17.23 7.68
N ASP A 200 18.48 -18.10 8.45
CA ASP A 200 18.72 -18.17 9.88
C ASP A 200 20.17 -18.60 10.18
N GLY A 201 20.72 -17.98 11.21
CA GLY A 201 22.01 -18.33 11.76
C GLY A 201 21.94 -19.46 12.79
N LEU A 202 23.08 -20.00 13.14
CA LEU A 202 23.23 -21.05 14.13
C LEU A 202 24.32 -20.66 15.12
N ARG A 203 23.98 -20.63 16.41
CA ARG A 203 24.96 -20.36 17.48
C ARG A 203 24.94 -21.47 18.51
N TRP A 204 26.09 -22.05 18.76
CA TRP A 204 26.25 -23.07 19.79
C TRP A 204 26.27 -22.44 21.19
N LYS A 205 25.54 -23.05 22.10
CA LYS A 205 25.57 -22.65 23.51
C LYS A 205 25.85 -23.88 24.37
N GLN A 206 26.63 -23.67 25.46
CA GLN A 206 26.93 -24.67 26.48
C GLN A 206 26.04 -24.40 27.70
N LYS A 207 25.47 -25.45 28.22
CA LYS A 207 24.72 -25.44 29.47
C LYS A 207 25.72 -25.32 30.63
N ILE A 208 25.56 -24.26 31.43
CA ILE A 208 26.24 -24.08 32.71
C ILE A 208 25.26 -24.37 33.85
N ALA A 209 25.72 -24.35 35.08
CA ALA A 209 24.90 -24.72 36.26
C ALA A 209 23.50 -24.03 36.24
N LYS A 210 22.48 -24.73 36.75
CA LYS A 210 21.09 -24.24 36.91
C LYS A 210 20.36 -23.88 35.61
N GLY A 211 20.59 -24.58 34.50
CA GLY A 211 19.83 -24.43 33.26
C GLY A 211 20.19 -23.21 32.43
N GLN A 212 21.29 -22.54 32.73
CA GLN A 212 21.78 -21.41 31.96
C GLN A 212 22.65 -21.87 30.79
N TRP A 213 22.52 -21.14 29.69
CA TRP A 213 23.26 -21.42 28.45
C TRP A 213 24.19 -20.26 28.13
N LYS A 214 25.50 -20.56 28.01
CA LYS A 214 26.53 -19.60 27.61
C LYS A 214 26.92 -19.84 26.16
N PRO A 215 26.99 -18.79 25.29
CA PRO A 215 27.54 -18.92 23.95
C PRO A 215 28.98 -19.48 24.04
N ILE A 216 29.29 -20.37 23.12
CA ILE A 216 30.67 -20.91 22.91
C ILE A 216 31.02 -20.66 21.46
N ASN A 217 32.25 -20.25 21.19
CA ASN A 217 32.73 -20.14 19.82
C ASN A 217 32.95 -21.56 19.29
N ASP A 218 32.20 -21.94 18.27
CA ASP A 218 32.30 -23.24 17.60
C ASP A 218 32.52 -22.99 16.10
N VAL A 219 33.30 -23.87 15.47
CA VAL A 219 33.69 -23.77 14.04
C VAL A 219 32.44 -23.87 13.13
N ASN A 220 31.31 -24.42 13.64
CA ASN A 220 30.06 -24.59 12.92
C ASN A 220 29.07 -23.47 13.20
N GLU A 221 29.49 -22.34 13.74
CA GLU A 221 28.62 -21.17 13.87
C GLU A 221 28.34 -20.58 12.50
N LYS A 222 27.05 -20.24 12.26
CA LYS A 222 26.60 -19.52 11.06
C LYS A 222 25.93 -18.23 11.51
N GLU A 223 26.45 -17.09 11.10
CA GLU A 223 25.76 -15.83 11.32
C GLU A 223 24.50 -15.76 10.44
N PRO A 224 23.41 -15.16 10.94
CA PRO A 224 22.19 -14.99 10.14
C PRO A 224 22.46 -14.02 8.99
N ILE A 225 21.82 -14.28 7.87
CA ILE A 225 21.84 -13.41 6.69
C ILE A 225 20.46 -12.82 6.54
N ASP A 226 20.35 -11.51 6.71
CA ASP A 226 19.07 -10.81 6.58
C ASP A 226 18.50 -10.93 5.16
N GLY A 227 17.17 -10.88 5.06
CA GLY A 227 16.45 -11.00 3.80
C GLY A 227 16.71 -9.81 2.86
N HIS A 228 16.39 -10.00 1.59
CA HIS A 228 16.49 -8.96 0.58
C HIS A 228 15.39 -7.92 0.78
N ASP A 229 15.71 -6.66 0.53
CA ASP A 229 14.76 -5.57 0.52
C ASP A 229 13.94 -5.59 -0.79
N VAL A 230 12.66 -5.23 -0.69
CA VAL A 230 11.73 -5.10 -1.80
C VAL A 230 11.40 -3.63 -1.99
N VAL A 231 11.70 -3.07 -3.16
CA VAL A 231 11.29 -1.73 -3.54
C VAL A 231 10.04 -1.82 -4.38
N THR A 232 8.94 -1.23 -3.91
CA THR A 232 7.65 -1.20 -4.61
C THR A 232 7.57 -0.04 -5.59
N THR A 233 6.53 -0.02 -6.40
CA THR A 233 6.20 1.11 -7.28
C THR A 233 5.32 2.16 -6.59
N LEU A 234 4.84 1.88 -5.37
CA LEU A 234 3.98 2.77 -4.60
C LEU A 234 4.69 4.10 -4.29
N ASP A 235 3.98 5.19 -4.46
CA ASP A 235 4.39 6.54 -4.08
C ASP A 235 3.59 6.95 -2.84
N VAL A 236 4.26 7.32 -1.76
CA VAL A 236 3.60 7.60 -0.48
C VAL A 236 2.66 8.81 -0.57
N ASN A 237 3.03 9.84 -1.33
CA ASN A 237 2.22 11.04 -1.47
C ASN A 237 0.95 10.76 -2.27
N ILE A 238 1.08 10.06 -3.42
CA ILE A 238 -0.08 9.67 -4.25
C ILE A 238 -0.97 8.69 -3.47
N GLN A 239 -0.38 7.78 -2.69
CA GLN A 239 -1.11 6.85 -1.84
C GLN A 239 -1.92 7.58 -0.76
N ASP A 240 -1.32 8.58 -0.08
CA ASP A 240 -1.99 9.38 0.95
C ASP A 240 -3.17 10.16 0.37
N ILE A 241 -2.94 10.84 -0.76
CA ILE A 241 -4.00 11.55 -1.51
C ILE A 241 -5.15 10.59 -1.83
N THR A 242 -4.83 9.43 -2.39
CA THR A 242 -5.82 8.42 -2.82
C THR A 242 -6.59 7.85 -1.63
N HIS A 243 -5.90 7.53 -0.54
CA HIS A 243 -6.51 7.02 0.67
C HIS A 243 -7.51 7.99 1.28
N HIS A 244 -7.10 9.24 1.47
CA HIS A 244 -7.96 10.25 2.09
C HIS A 244 -9.11 10.70 1.21
N ALA A 245 -8.94 10.77 -0.11
CA ALA A 245 -10.03 11.06 -1.04
C ALA A 245 -11.10 9.95 -0.98
N LEU A 246 -10.68 8.68 -1.00
CA LEU A 246 -11.58 7.54 -0.88
C LEU A 246 -12.27 7.51 0.49
N LEU A 247 -11.52 7.68 1.58
CA LEU A 247 -12.04 7.61 2.95
C LEU A 247 -13.16 8.62 3.18
N ARG A 248 -12.95 9.89 2.84
CA ARG A 248 -13.97 10.93 2.98
C ARG A 248 -15.27 10.58 2.27
N GLN A 249 -15.17 10.04 1.08
CA GLN A 249 -16.35 9.69 0.30
C GLN A 249 -17.09 8.47 0.87
N LEU A 250 -16.35 7.47 1.34
CA LEU A 250 -16.93 6.31 2.01
C LEU A 250 -17.64 6.70 3.30
N GLU A 251 -17.04 7.58 4.11
CA GLU A 251 -17.65 8.09 5.34
C GLU A 251 -18.91 8.91 5.03
N TYR A 252 -18.85 9.79 4.03
CA TYR A 252 -20.02 10.61 3.65
C TYR A 252 -21.19 9.75 3.19
N PHE A 253 -20.96 8.76 2.32
CA PHE A 253 -22.01 7.88 1.81
C PHE A 253 -22.28 6.66 2.72
N GLU A 254 -21.59 6.52 3.83
CA GLU A 254 -21.72 5.37 4.74
C GLU A 254 -21.63 4.02 4.01
N ALA A 255 -20.80 3.96 2.98
CA ALA A 255 -20.69 2.83 2.08
C ALA A 255 -20.12 1.58 2.76
N GLU A 256 -20.45 0.38 2.26
CA GLU A 256 -19.96 -0.88 2.82
C GLU A 256 -18.45 -1.00 2.67
N HIS A 257 -17.93 -0.75 1.47
CA HIS A 257 -16.49 -0.74 1.16
C HIS A 257 -16.22 -0.06 -0.18
N GLY A 258 -14.95 0.18 -0.46
CA GLY A 258 -14.52 0.69 -1.75
C GLY A 258 -13.03 0.57 -1.95
N CYS A 259 -12.62 0.78 -3.19
CA CYS A 259 -11.21 0.86 -3.58
C CYS A 259 -10.97 2.00 -4.55
N ALA A 260 -9.72 2.50 -4.54
CA ALA A 260 -9.20 3.43 -5.55
C ALA A 260 -7.79 3.02 -5.92
N VAL A 261 -7.48 3.01 -7.20
CA VAL A 261 -6.16 2.63 -7.73
C VAL A 261 -5.69 3.68 -8.73
N VAL A 262 -4.43 4.10 -8.61
CA VAL A 262 -3.73 4.99 -9.53
C VAL A 262 -2.59 4.24 -10.18
N MET A 263 -2.55 4.22 -11.50
CA MET A 263 -1.56 3.50 -12.30
C MET A 263 -0.89 4.48 -13.26
N GLU A 264 0.42 4.43 -13.36
CA GLU A 264 1.17 5.20 -14.35
C GLU A 264 0.97 4.60 -15.74
N THR A 265 0.56 5.44 -16.69
CA THR A 265 0.05 4.98 -17.97
C THR A 265 1.07 4.20 -18.79
N SER A 266 2.29 4.73 -18.92
CA SER A 266 3.32 4.17 -19.82
C SER A 266 4.05 2.94 -19.25
N THR A 267 4.15 2.82 -17.93
CA THR A 267 4.97 1.81 -17.25
C THR A 267 4.18 0.70 -16.61
N GLY A 268 2.88 0.92 -16.36
CA GLY A 268 2.05 0.01 -15.60
C GLY A 268 2.29 0.05 -14.09
N GLU A 269 3.12 0.97 -13.59
CA GLU A 269 3.40 1.07 -12.16
C GLU A 269 2.17 1.47 -11.36
N ILE A 270 1.83 0.69 -10.36
CA ILE A 270 0.80 1.07 -9.39
C ILE A 270 1.41 2.07 -8.41
N LYS A 271 1.01 3.33 -8.54
CA LYS A 271 1.50 4.41 -7.68
C LYS A 271 0.71 4.49 -6.37
N ALA A 272 -0.57 4.15 -6.42
CA ALA A 272 -1.41 4.07 -5.23
C ALA A 272 -2.48 3.00 -5.36
N ILE A 273 -2.82 2.36 -4.23
CA ILE A 273 -3.90 1.40 -4.12
C ILE A 273 -4.47 1.44 -2.71
N SER A 274 -5.70 1.93 -2.57
CA SER A 274 -6.40 2.04 -1.30
C SER A 274 -7.64 1.16 -1.30
N ASN A 275 -7.82 0.38 -0.23
CA ASN A 275 -8.89 -0.60 -0.09
C ASN A 275 -9.53 -0.46 1.29
N LEU A 276 -10.70 0.13 1.39
CA LEU A 276 -11.32 0.45 2.66
C LEU A 276 -12.67 -0.26 2.85
N GLY A 277 -12.82 -0.94 3.98
CA GLY A 277 -14.06 -1.61 4.36
C GLY A 277 -14.59 -1.13 5.71
N ARG A 278 -15.91 -0.94 5.80
CA ARG A 278 -16.60 -0.44 6.98
C ARG A 278 -16.62 -1.47 8.11
N THR A 279 -16.37 -1.03 9.33
CA THR A 279 -16.54 -1.82 10.56
C THR A 279 -17.97 -1.74 11.07
N SER A 280 -18.33 -2.62 11.99
CA SER A 280 -19.61 -2.53 12.71
C SER A 280 -19.79 -1.22 13.49
N LYS A 281 -18.68 -0.55 13.85
CA LYS A 281 -18.66 0.75 14.54
C LYS A 281 -18.63 1.95 13.57
N GLY A 282 -18.79 1.72 12.26
CA GLY A 282 -18.80 2.76 11.24
C GLY A 282 -17.43 3.31 10.82
N LYS A 283 -16.32 2.82 11.37
CA LYS A 283 -14.96 3.19 10.97
C LYS A 283 -14.51 2.38 9.77
N TYR A 284 -13.55 2.90 9.01
CA TYR A 284 -12.97 2.24 7.83
C TYR A 284 -11.54 1.82 8.07
N TYR A 285 -11.16 0.66 7.53
CA TYR A 285 -9.78 0.17 7.46
C TYR A 285 -9.63 -0.84 6.32
N GLU A 286 -8.40 -1.17 5.94
CA GLU A 286 -8.15 -2.16 4.89
C GLU A 286 -8.45 -3.58 5.39
N LYS A 287 -9.64 -4.10 5.06
CA LYS A 287 -10.06 -5.48 5.37
C LYS A 287 -9.52 -6.48 4.37
N ARG A 288 -9.61 -6.14 3.08
CA ARG A 288 -9.25 -6.97 1.92
C ARG A 288 -8.66 -6.08 0.84
N ASN A 289 -7.92 -6.66 -0.10
CA ASN A 289 -7.51 -5.98 -1.32
C ASN A 289 -8.62 -6.08 -2.36
N TYR A 290 -9.67 -5.27 -2.20
CA TYR A 290 -10.86 -5.30 -3.07
C TYR A 290 -10.51 -5.04 -4.53
N ALA A 291 -9.56 -4.14 -4.80
CA ALA A 291 -9.15 -3.81 -6.16
C ALA A 291 -8.59 -5.00 -6.95
N VAL A 292 -7.96 -5.95 -6.25
CA VAL A 292 -7.28 -7.11 -6.85
C VAL A 292 -8.13 -8.38 -6.74
N TRP A 293 -8.86 -8.51 -5.62
CA TRP A 293 -9.55 -9.77 -5.30
C TRP A 293 -11.01 -9.80 -5.74
N GLU A 294 -11.74 -8.68 -5.64
CA GLU A 294 -13.20 -8.71 -5.78
C GLU A 294 -13.63 -8.56 -7.23
N SER A 295 -14.07 -9.66 -7.83
CA SER A 295 -14.73 -9.60 -9.13
C SER A 295 -16.20 -9.22 -8.96
N HIS A 296 -16.64 -8.21 -9.69
CA HIS A 296 -18.02 -7.73 -9.69
C HIS A 296 -18.46 -7.32 -11.09
N GLU A 297 -19.76 -7.21 -11.31
CA GLU A 297 -20.31 -6.70 -12.56
C GLU A 297 -19.95 -5.22 -12.73
N PRO A 298 -19.14 -4.85 -13.75
CA PRO A 298 -18.59 -3.50 -13.90
C PRO A 298 -19.62 -2.46 -14.30
N GLY A 299 -20.80 -2.89 -14.76
CA GLY A 299 -21.84 -1.99 -15.27
C GLY A 299 -21.33 -1.11 -16.42
N SER A 300 -21.76 0.14 -16.46
CA SER A 300 -21.53 1.04 -17.61
C SER A 300 -20.07 1.39 -17.90
N THR A 301 -19.11 1.07 -17.03
CA THR A 301 -17.68 1.18 -17.38
C THR A 301 -17.30 0.16 -18.45
N PHE A 302 -17.97 -0.97 -18.53
CA PHE A 302 -17.77 -2.00 -19.53
C PHE A 302 -18.20 -1.59 -20.95
N LYS A 303 -19.09 -0.60 -21.10
CA LYS A 303 -19.53 -0.12 -22.43
C LYS A 303 -18.37 0.35 -23.31
N LEU A 304 -17.23 0.68 -22.72
CA LEU A 304 -16.02 1.00 -23.48
C LEU A 304 -15.56 -0.19 -24.34
N ALA A 305 -15.59 -1.39 -23.76
CA ALA A 305 -15.24 -2.61 -24.49
C ALA A 305 -16.22 -2.86 -25.65
N SER A 306 -17.52 -2.67 -25.42
CA SER A 306 -18.55 -2.83 -26.44
C SER A 306 -18.41 -1.82 -27.58
N LEU A 307 -18.19 -0.57 -27.24
CA LEU A 307 -18.01 0.48 -28.27
C LEU A 307 -16.70 0.26 -29.04
N MET A 308 -15.62 -0.11 -28.36
CA MET A 308 -14.31 -0.37 -28.96
C MET A 308 -14.38 -1.54 -29.97
N ALA A 309 -15.00 -2.66 -29.59
CA ALA A 309 -15.18 -3.81 -30.47
C ALA A 309 -15.91 -3.42 -31.76
N ALA A 310 -17.04 -2.73 -31.64
CA ALA A 310 -17.85 -2.35 -32.81
C ALA A 310 -17.19 -1.31 -33.73
N LEU A 311 -16.37 -0.40 -33.15
CA LEU A 311 -15.58 0.58 -33.92
C LEU A 311 -14.39 -0.08 -34.61
N ASP A 312 -13.69 -0.96 -33.95
CA ASP A 312 -12.47 -1.60 -34.47
C ASP A 312 -12.80 -2.59 -35.58
N ASP A 313 -13.90 -3.33 -35.45
CA ASP A 313 -14.46 -4.18 -36.52
C ASP A 313 -15.07 -3.37 -37.68
N LYS A 314 -15.04 -2.02 -37.61
CA LYS A 314 -15.64 -1.12 -38.60
C LYS A 314 -17.14 -1.39 -38.86
N LYS A 315 -17.84 -1.98 -37.87
CA LYS A 315 -19.30 -2.19 -37.93
C LYS A 315 -20.05 -0.87 -37.78
N ILE A 316 -19.45 0.08 -37.07
CA ILE A 316 -19.99 1.42 -36.83
C ILE A 316 -18.89 2.47 -36.91
N ASP A 317 -19.32 3.73 -37.00
CA ASP A 317 -18.49 4.91 -36.71
C ASP A 317 -19.08 5.68 -35.51
N THR A 318 -18.35 6.64 -34.98
CA THR A 318 -18.80 7.51 -33.89
C THR A 318 -20.05 8.32 -34.24
N SER A 319 -20.25 8.60 -35.52
CA SER A 319 -21.41 9.29 -36.08
C SER A 319 -22.61 8.39 -36.40
N THR A 320 -22.45 7.06 -36.35
CA THR A 320 -23.55 6.11 -36.62
C THR A 320 -24.73 6.38 -35.75
N VAL A 321 -25.90 6.65 -36.37
CA VAL A 321 -27.12 6.99 -35.67
C VAL A 321 -27.76 5.73 -35.08
N VAL A 322 -28.22 5.86 -33.84
CA VAL A 322 -28.91 4.82 -33.08
C VAL A 322 -30.18 5.41 -32.47
N ASP A 323 -31.32 4.86 -32.83
CA ASP A 323 -32.56 5.22 -32.16
C ASP A 323 -32.68 4.54 -30.80
N THR A 324 -32.64 5.31 -29.72
CA THR A 324 -32.83 4.82 -28.35
C THR A 324 -34.32 4.75 -27.96
N GLU A 325 -35.24 4.97 -28.91
CA GLU A 325 -36.69 4.96 -28.73
C GLU A 325 -37.11 5.90 -27.58
N LYS A 326 -38.05 5.45 -26.76
CA LYS A 326 -38.45 6.15 -25.53
C LYS A 326 -37.61 5.76 -24.30
N GLY A 327 -36.34 5.31 -24.51
CA GLY A 327 -35.40 4.87 -23.46
C GLY A 327 -35.77 3.53 -22.83
N ARG A 328 -36.55 2.69 -23.51
CA ARG A 328 -36.97 1.38 -23.03
C ARG A 328 -37.21 0.42 -24.17
N ILE A 329 -36.61 -0.77 -24.08
CA ILE A 329 -36.87 -1.88 -24.98
C ILE A 329 -37.06 -3.18 -24.19
N TYR A 330 -37.64 -4.18 -24.82
CA TYR A 330 -37.78 -5.52 -24.27
C TYR A 330 -37.03 -6.54 -25.14
N ILE A 331 -36.18 -7.34 -24.54
CA ILE A 331 -35.43 -8.39 -25.21
C ILE A 331 -35.71 -9.71 -24.49
N HIS A 332 -36.25 -10.67 -25.21
CA HIS A 332 -36.69 -11.95 -24.65
C HIS A 332 -37.52 -11.78 -23.35
N GLY A 333 -38.44 -10.80 -23.34
CA GLY A 333 -39.28 -10.49 -22.18
C GLY A 333 -38.60 -9.78 -21.03
N LYS A 334 -37.31 -9.46 -21.11
CA LYS A 334 -36.59 -8.69 -20.12
C LYS A 334 -36.46 -7.23 -20.53
N LYS A 335 -36.67 -6.34 -19.56
CA LYS A 335 -36.62 -4.90 -19.78
C LYS A 335 -35.17 -4.39 -19.74
N VAL A 336 -34.78 -3.63 -20.78
CA VAL A 336 -33.60 -2.76 -20.80
C VAL A 336 -34.09 -1.32 -20.79
N GLU A 337 -33.57 -0.50 -19.90
CA GLU A 337 -34.06 0.88 -19.68
C GLU A 337 -32.89 1.84 -19.46
N ASP A 338 -32.97 3.00 -20.07
CA ASP A 338 -32.08 4.13 -19.86
C ASP A 338 -32.39 4.84 -18.54
N SER A 339 -31.40 5.55 -17.98
CA SER A 339 -31.58 6.36 -16.77
C SER A 339 -32.48 7.59 -17.01
N GLN A 340 -32.48 8.10 -18.23
CA GLN A 340 -33.32 9.23 -18.62
C GLN A 340 -34.70 8.72 -19.05
N ARG A 341 -35.74 9.17 -18.35
CA ARG A 341 -37.14 8.90 -18.74
C ARG A 341 -37.43 9.56 -20.07
N GLY A 342 -38.06 8.81 -20.98
CA GLY A 342 -38.36 9.27 -22.34
C GLY A 342 -37.27 9.05 -23.35
N GLY A 343 -36.12 8.55 -22.93
CA GLY A 343 -34.96 8.22 -23.80
C GLY A 343 -34.27 9.45 -24.39
N TYR A 344 -33.50 9.20 -25.41
CA TYR A 344 -32.71 10.23 -26.12
C TYR A 344 -33.09 10.37 -27.59
N GLY A 345 -34.04 9.54 -28.08
CA GLY A 345 -34.38 9.47 -29.50
C GLY A 345 -33.22 8.97 -30.36
N GLU A 346 -33.09 9.53 -31.54
CA GLU A 346 -31.98 9.23 -32.45
C GLU A 346 -30.73 10.04 -32.08
N ILE A 347 -29.69 9.33 -31.68
CA ILE A 347 -28.40 9.92 -31.31
C ILE A 347 -27.24 9.14 -31.90
N SER A 348 -26.06 9.78 -32.03
CA SER A 348 -24.87 9.13 -32.55
C SER A 348 -24.32 8.08 -31.57
N ALA A 349 -23.58 7.09 -32.07
CA ALA A 349 -22.92 6.07 -31.24
C ALA A 349 -21.97 6.69 -30.20
N ALA A 350 -21.28 7.78 -30.53
CA ALA A 350 -20.55 8.57 -29.55
C ALA A 350 -21.46 9.10 -28.45
N ARG A 351 -22.62 9.67 -28.81
CA ARG A 351 -23.56 10.22 -27.83
C ARG A 351 -24.19 9.14 -26.98
N VAL A 352 -24.51 7.97 -27.55
CA VAL A 352 -24.95 6.77 -26.79
C VAL A 352 -24.02 6.48 -25.63
N PHE A 353 -22.71 6.52 -25.88
CA PHE A 353 -21.71 6.28 -24.86
C PHE A 353 -21.58 7.46 -23.86
N GLU A 354 -21.56 8.69 -24.35
CA GLU A 354 -21.43 9.92 -23.55
C GLU A 354 -22.57 10.05 -22.51
N VAL A 355 -23.81 9.73 -22.90
CA VAL A 355 -24.98 9.75 -22.00
C VAL A 355 -25.23 8.42 -21.32
N SER A 356 -24.37 7.42 -21.63
CA SER A 356 -24.48 6.06 -21.07
C SER A 356 -25.80 5.36 -21.34
N SER A 357 -26.39 5.51 -22.56
CA SER A 357 -27.63 4.81 -22.92
C SER A 357 -27.40 3.29 -22.90
N ASN A 358 -28.25 2.58 -22.16
CA ASN A 358 -28.28 1.12 -22.14
C ASN A 358 -28.94 0.58 -23.41
N VAL A 359 -30.02 1.22 -23.81
CA VAL A 359 -30.79 0.86 -25.01
C VAL A 359 -29.90 0.96 -26.26
N GLY A 360 -29.17 2.09 -26.38
CA GLY A 360 -28.31 2.32 -27.54
C GLY A 360 -27.20 1.30 -27.67
N ILE A 361 -26.48 1.01 -26.56
CA ILE A 361 -25.35 0.06 -26.61
C ILE A 361 -25.83 -1.38 -26.89
N VAL A 362 -26.94 -1.79 -26.26
CA VAL A 362 -27.53 -3.11 -26.47
C VAL A 362 -27.98 -3.29 -27.91
N LYS A 363 -28.64 -2.30 -28.51
CA LYS A 363 -29.02 -2.34 -29.92
C LYS A 363 -27.83 -2.45 -30.86
N LEU A 364 -26.75 -1.71 -30.57
CA LEU A 364 -25.51 -1.79 -31.36
C LEU A 364 -24.92 -3.19 -31.33
N ILE A 365 -24.68 -3.73 -30.13
CA ILE A 365 -24.02 -5.04 -29.98
C ILE A 365 -24.92 -6.15 -30.52
N ARG A 366 -26.19 -6.15 -30.24
CA ARG A 366 -27.13 -7.12 -30.77
C ARG A 366 -27.16 -7.13 -32.31
N LYS A 367 -27.23 -5.94 -32.92
CA LYS A 367 -27.27 -5.82 -34.40
C LYS A 367 -26.08 -6.48 -35.09
N TYR A 368 -24.91 -6.45 -34.48
CA TYR A 368 -23.66 -6.82 -35.17
C TYR A 368 -23.00 -8.09 -34.65
N TYR A 369 -23.41 -8.59 -33.45
CA TYR A 369 -22.77 -9.74 -32.82
C TYR A 369 -23.76 -10.84 -32.39
N ASP A 370 -25.08 -10.68 -32.59
CA ASP A 370 -26.07 -11.68 -32.18
C ASP A 370 -25.86 -13.03 -32.90
N ASP A 371 -25.54 -12.98 -34.20
CA ASP A 371 -25.26 -14.17 -35.02
C ASP A 371 -23.88 -14.81 -34.73
N ASN A 372 -22.92 -14.03 -34.16
CA ASN A 372 -21.58 -14.49 -33.84
C ASN A 372 -21.08 -13.86 -32.53
N PRO A 373 -21.61 -14.26 -31.37
CA PRO A 373 -21.20 -13.71 -30.08
C PRO A 373 -19.74 -14.04 -29.72
N GLU A 374 -19.15 -15.10 -30.32
CA GLU A 374 -17.77 -15.49 -30.09
C GLU A 374 -16.78 -14.43 -30.59
N GLN A 375 -17.12 -13.69 -31.66
CA GLN A 375 -16.29 -12.58 -32.14
C GLN A 375 -16.20 -11.47 -31.07
N PHE A 376 -17.34 -11.12 -30.42
CA PHE A 376 -17.34 -10.17 -29.33
C PHE A 376 -16.51 -10.66 -28.13
N LEU A 377 -16.65 -11.94 -27.78
CA LEU A 377 -15.87 -12.54 -26.70
C LEU A 377 -14.38 -12.61 -27.01
N GLY A 378 -14.00 -12.77 -28.28
CA GLY A 378 -12.61 -12.66 -28.75
C GLY A 378 -12.00 -11.32 -28.42
N HIS A 379 -12.70 -10.24 -28.72
CA HIS A 379 -12.28 -8.89 -28.31
C HIS A 379 -12.10 -8.76 -26.81
N LEU A 380 -13.01 -9.29 -25.99
CA LEU A 380 -12.89 -9.22 -24.53
C LEU A 380 -11.64 -9.94 -24.02
N LYS A 381 -11.22 -11.03 -24.70
CA LYS A 381 -9.98 -11.72 -24.40
C LYS A 381 -8.77 -10.85 -24.72
N ASP A 382 -8.75 -10.22 -25.89
CA ASP A 382 -7.67 -9.30 -26.30
C ASP A 382 -7.56 -8.07 -25.37
N TYR A 383 -8.67 -7.68 -24.75
CA TYR A 383 -8.76 -6.61 -23.76
C TYR A 383 -8.39 -7.05 -22.34
N GLY A 384 -7.96 -8.32 -22.15
CA GLY A 384 -7.53 -8.84 -20.84
C GLY A 384 -8.67 -8.99 -19.81
N LEU A 385 -9.93 -9.11 -20.26
CA LEU A 385 -11.10 -9.12 -19.39
C LEU A 385 -11.64 -10.53 -19.09
N THR A 386 -11.08 -11.57 -19.71
CA THR A 386 -11.59 -12.95 -19.60
C THR A 386 -10.76 -13.86 -18.72
N GLU A 387 -9.51 -13.50 -18.45
CA GLU A 387 -8.55 -14.30 -17.71
C GLU A 387 -7.90 -13.48 -16.59
N LYS A 388 -7.23 -14.13 -15.63
CA LYS A 388 -6.41 -13.43 -14.62
C LYS A 388 -5.30 -12.63 -15.27
N ILE A 389 -4.95 -11.52 -14.67
CA ILE A 389 -3.78 -10.72 -15.09
C ILE A 389 -2.47 -11.47 -14.82
N GLY A 390 -2.44 -12.37 -13.82
CA GLY A 390 -1.23 -13.06 -13.38
C GLY A 390 -0.32 -12.12 -12.59
N LEU A 391 -0.86 -11.47 -11.58
CA LEU A 391 -0.15 -10.49 -10.76
C LEU A 391 0.95 -11.14 -9.92
N PRO A 392 2.08 -10.45 -9.69
CA PRO A 392 3.16 -10.94 -8.82
C PRO A 392 2.84 -10.80 -7.32
N ILE A 393 1.56 -10.70 -6.95
CA ILE A 393 1.10 -10.58 -5.55
C ILE A 393 0.05 -11.66 -5.26
N LYS A 394 -0.04 -12.06 -3.98
CA LYS A 394 -1.02 -13.08 -3.57
C LYS A 394 -2.42 -12.47 -3.44
N GLY A 395 -3.43 -13.23 -3.88
CA GLY A 395 -4.84 -12.91 -3.66
C GLY A 395 -5.59 -12.34 -4.85
N GLU A 396 -5.13 -12.59 -6.08
CA GLU A 396 -5.84 -12.20 -7.30
C GLU A 396 -7.14 -12.97 -7.48
N GLY A 397 -8.25 -12.26 -7.74
CA GLY A 397 -9.57 -12.81 -8.04
C GLY A 397 -9.67 -13.42 -9.45
N ASN A 398 -10.71 -14.23 -9.65
CA ASN A 398 -11.01 -14.79 -10.96
C ASN A 398 -12.06 -13.93 -11.66
N PRO A 399 -11.90 -13.58 -12.95
CA PRO A 399 -13.01 -13.09 -13.74
C PRO A 399 -14.05 -14.20 -13.93
N ILE A 400 -15.30 -13.81 -14.09
CA ILE A 400 -16.40 -14.71 -14.41
C ILE A 400 -16.95 -14.29 -15.76
N VAL A 401 -16.79 -15.15 -16.77
CA VAL A 401 -17.26 -14.90 -18.14
C VAL A 401 -18.02 -16.15 -18.59
N TYR A 402 -19.19 -15.93 -19.15
CA TYR A 402 -19.98 -17.01 -19.72
C TYR A 402 -19.77 -17.09 -21.24
N TYR A 403 -19.76 -18.30 -21.78
CA TYR A 403 -19.49 -18.57 -23.20
C TYR A 403 -20.64 -19.29 -23.86
N PRO A 404 -20.93 -19.06 -25.16
CA PRO A 404 -21.92 -19.80 -25.92
C PRO A 404 -21.78 -21.30 -25.75
N GLY A 405 -22.91 -22.00 -25.56
CA GLY A 405 -22.91 -23.43 -25.35
C GLY A 405 -22.37 -23.96 -24.02
N LYS A 406 -21.94 -23.07 -23.10
CA LYS A 406 -21.46 -23.45 -21.76
C LYS A 406 -22.49 -23.10 -20.69
N PRO A 407 -22.42 -23.74 -19.50
CA PRO A 407 -23.31 -23.39 -18.38
C PRO A 407 -23.23 -21.93 -18.02
N GLY A 408 -24.38 -21.28 -17.75
CA GLY A 408 -24.49 -19.87 -17.45
C GLY A 408 -24.78 -18.98 -18.64
N TRP A 409 -24.47 -19.39 -19.88
CA TRP A 409 -24.88 -18.67 -21.08
C TRP A 409 -26.37 -18.89 -21.38
N ASN A 410 -27.09 -17.83 -21.70
CA ASN A 410 -28.49 -17.85 -22.07
C ASN A 410 -28.79 -16.84 -23.19
N LYS A 411 -30.03 -16.81 -23.69
CA LYS A 411 -30.43 -15.97 -24.84
C LYS A 411 -30.25 -14.46 -24.66
N ILE A 412 -30.01 -13.98 -23.45
CA ILE A 412 -29.80 -12.53 -23.16
C ILE A 412 -28.37 -12.24 -22.69
N SER A 413 -27.49 -13.22 -22.68
CA SER A 413 -26.14 -13.07 -22.12
C SER A 413 -25.30 -12.05 -22.86
N LEU A 414 -25.34 -12.04 -24.20
CA LEU A 414 -24.64 -11.07 -25.03
C LEU A 414 -25.08 -9.64 -24.74
N GLU A 415 -26.41 -9.43 -24.76
CA GLU A 415 -26.98 -8.11 -24.53
C GLU A 415 -26.68 -7.60 -23.12
N TRP A 416 -26.80 -8.46 -22.09
CA TRP A 416 -26.46 -8.09 -20.71
C TRP A 416 -24.96 -7.80 -20.57
N MET A 417 -24.11 -8.60 -21.21
CA MET A 417 -22.67 -8.38 -21.21
C MET A 417 -22.30 -7.03 -21.85
N SER A 418 -22.99 -6.63 -22.92
CA SER A 418 -22.69 -5.39 -23.65
C SER A 418 -22.71 -4.12 -22.78
N TRP A 419 -23.43 -4.11 -21.67
CA TRP A 419 -23.51 -2.99 -20.72
C TRP A 419 -23.03 -3.33 -19.32
N GLY A 420 -22.27 -4.46 -19.19
CA GLY A 420 -21.49 -4.82 -18.03
C GLY A 420 -22.24 -5.64 -16.96
N TYR A 421 -23.22 -6.44 -17.37
CA TYR A 421 -23.84 -7.49 -16.56
C TYR A 421 -23.51 -8.86 -17.15
N SER A 422 -23.80 -9.94 -16.45
CA SER A 422 -23.43 -11.31 -16.88
C SER A 422 -21.92 -11.49 -17.16
N ILE A 423 -21.11 -10.64 -16.62
CA ILE A 423 -19.65 -10.71 -16.58
C ILE A 423 -19.17 -10.12 -15.27
N ALA A 424 -18.19 -10.73 -14.61
CA ALA A 424 -17.60 -10.14 -13.41
C ALA A 424 -16.08 -10.08 -13.57
N VAL A 425 -15.51 -8.92 -13.31
CA VAL A 425 -14.07 -8.64 -13.42
C VAL A 425 -13.61 -7.81 -12.22
N THR A 426 -12.32 -7.85 -11.93
CA THR A 426 -11.77 -7.06 -10.84
C THR A 426 -11.65 -5.59 -11.24
N PRO A 427 -11.68 -4.64 -10.29
CA PRO A 427 -11.39 -3.23 -10.57
C PRO A 427 -10.07 -3.02 -11.30
N LEU A 428 -9.04 -3.79 -10.94
CA LEU A 428 -7.73 -3.67 -11.57
C LEU A 428 -7.73 -4.13 -13.04
N GLN A 429 -8.54 -5.13 -13.43
CA GLN A 429 -8.71 -5.51 -14.82
C GLN A 429 -9.35 -4.38 -15.64
N ILE A 430 -10.40 -3.75 -15.12
CA ILE A 430 -11.01 -2.57 -15.76
C ILE A 430 -9.98 -1.44 -15.87
N LEU A 431 -9.19 -1.18 -14.83
CA LEU A 431 -8.15 -0.16 -14.88
C LEU A 431 -7.09 -0.47 -15.94
N MET A 432 -6.61 -1.70 -16.02
CA MET A 432 -5.64 -2.14 -17.03
C MET A 432 -6.17 -1.91 -18.46
N PHE A 433 -7.43 -2.21 -18.68
CA PHE A 433 -8.11 -1.98 -19.96
C PHE A 433 -8.22 -0.47 -20.29
N TYR A 434 -8.65 0.36 -19.34
CA TYR A 434 -8.69 1.82 -19.52
C TYR A 434 -7.30 2.42 -19.70
N ASN A 435 -6.30 1.87 -19.00
CA ASN A 435 -4.91 2.26 -19.15
C ASN A 435 -4.40 1.98 -20.57
N ALA A 436 -4.75 0.86 -21.17
CA ALA A 436 -4.36 0.55 -22.55
C ALA A 436 -4.94 1.56 -23.55
N VAL A 437 -6.18 2.01 -23.36
CA VAL A 437 -6.76 3.10 -24.17
C VAL A 437 -6.01 4.41 -23.95
N ALA A 438 -5.67 4.75 -22.70
CA ALA A 438 -4.86 5.91 -22.35
C ALA A 438 -3.46 5.84 -22.99
N ASN A 439 -2.86 4.64 -23.01
CA ASN A 439 -1.51 4.34 -23.53
C ASN A 439 -1.49 4.03 -25.05
N ASN A 440 -2.35 4.66 -25.80
CA ASN A 440 -2.43 4.55 -27.27
C ASN A 440 -2.67 3.14 -27.82
N GLY A 441 -3.26 2.27 -27.03
CA GLY A 441 -3.58 0.89 -27.40
C GLY A 441 -2.61 -0.16 -26.84
N GLU A 442 -1.47 0.24 -26.32
CA GLU A 442 -0.53 -0.68 -25.69
C GLU A 442 -1.00 -1.06 -24.29
N MET A 443 -1.28 -2.33 -24.07
CA MET A 443 -1.68 -2.88 -22.78
C MET A 443 -0.46 -3.33 -21.98
N VAL A 444 -0.22 -2.67 -20.86
CA VAL A 444 0.86 -3.01 -19.92
C VAL A 444 0.32 -3.67 -18.68
N LYS A 445 1.04 -4.67 -18.18
CA LYS A 445 0.69 -5.38 -16.95
C LYS A 445 0.87 -4.48 -15.73
N PRO A 446 -0.11 -4.45 -14.80
CA PRO A 446 0.05 -3.71 -13.55
C PRO A 446 1.26 -4.21 -12.75
N ARG A 447 2.16 -3.30 -12.42
CA ARG A 447 3.44 -3.57 -11.77
C ARG A 447 3.45 -3.00 -10.35
N PHE A 448 3.74 -3.86 -9.37
CA PHE A 448 3.79 -3.50 -7.95
C PHE A 448 5.21 -3.40 -7.40
N ILE A 449 6.16 -4.06 -8.06
CA ILE A 449 7.55 -4.15 -7.61
C ILE A 449 8.46 -3.54 -8.66
N LYS A 450 9.39 -2.72 -8.19
CA LYS A 450 10.41 -2.09 -9.00
C LYS A 450 11.68 -2.93 -9.04
N GLU A 451 12.17 -3.31 -7.85
CA GLU A 451 13.40 -4.06 -7.74
C GLU A 451 13.55 -4.77 -6.37
N LEU A 452 14.46 -5.74 -6.33
CA LEU A 452 14.98 -6.36 -5.11
C LEU A 452 16.39 -5.84 -4.86
N ARG A 453 16.70 -5.51 -3.59
CA ARG A 453 18.01 -5.01 -3.16
C ARG A 453 18.57 -5.87 -2.04
N ARG A 454 19.88 -5.91 -1.95
CA ARG A 454 20.61 -6.40 -0.81
C ARG A 454 21.75 -5.43 -0.51
N GLU A 455 21.83 -4.91 0.72
CA GLU A 455 22.84 -3.94 1.12
C GLU A 455 22.95 -2.75 0.13
N ASN A 456 21.80 -2.20 -0.29
CA ASN A 456 21.68 -1.16 -1.30
C ASN A 456 22.12 -1.52 -2.73
N ARG A 457 22.49 -2.77 -3.01
CA ARG A 457 22.78 -3.25 -4.38
C ARG A 457 21.56 -3.88 -5.00
N ILE A 458 21.25 -3.51 -6.23
CA ILE A 458 20.16 -4.12 -6.99
C ILE A 458 20.54 -5.55 -7.36
N ILE A 459 19.71 -6.50 -6.92
CA ILE A 459 19.86 -7.92 -7.24
C ILE A 459 19.01 -8.30 -8.44
N LYS A 460 17.80 -7.69 -8.54
CA LYS A 460 16.84 -7.97 -9.62
C LYS A 460 15.98 -6.74 -9.86
N SER A 461 15.84 -6.33 -11.11
CA SER A 461 14.88 -5.31 -11.55
C SER A 461 13.70 -5.95 -12.28
N PHE A 462 12.52 -5.42 -12.04
CA PHE A 462 11.29 -5.82 -12.73
C PHE A 462 10.97 -4.78 -13.78
N GLN A 463 11.01 -5.16 -15.03
CA GLN A 463 10.76 -4.27 -16.15
C GLN A 463 9.27 -4.22 -16.51
N LYS A 464 8.88 -3.26 -17.32
CA LYS A 464 7.58 -3.17 -17.97
C LYS A 464 7.29 -4.47 -18.74
N GLU A 465 6.13 -5.06 -18.54
CA GLU A 465 5.64 -6.24 -19.27
C GLU A 465 4.47 -5.82 -20.16
N ILE A 466 4.62 -5.99 -21.47
CA ILE A 466 3.57 -5.70 -22.44
C ILE A 466 2.72 -6.95 -22.61
N VAL A 467 1.43 -6.85 -22.27
CA VAL A 467 0.45 -7.94 -22.41
C VAL A 467 -0.07 -8.04 -23.82
N ASN A 468 -0.41 -6.88 -24.41
CA ASN A 468 -0.84 -6.77 -25.79
C ASN A 468 -0.28 -5.46 -26.37
N PRO A 469 0.50 -5.50 -27.45
CA PRO A 469 1.12 -4.30 -28.01
C PRO A 469 0.09 -3.33 -28.62
N GLN A 470 -1.06 -3.81 -29.05
CA GLN A 470 -2.09 -2.98 -29.68
C GLN A 470 -3.47 -3.64 -29.56
N ILE A 471 -4.28 -3.19 -28.60
CA ILE A 471 -5.62 -3.77 -28.33
C ILE A 471 -6.69 -3.33 -29.34
N ALA A 472 -6.45 -2.26 -30.10
CA ALA A 472 -7.31 -1.79 -31.18
C ALA A 472 -6.52 -0.82 -32.07
N SER A 473 -7.02 -0.55 -33.26
CA SER A 473 -6.38 0.37 -34.21
C SER A 473 -6.18 1.76 -33.62
N SER A 474 -5.10 2.46 -34.02
CA SER A 474 -4.80 3.81 -33.55
C SER A 474 -5.94 4.80 -33.81
N GLU A 475 -6.69 4.59 -34.90
CA GLU A 475 -7.87 5.40 -35.23
C GLU A 475 -8.98 5.17 -34.19
N THR A 476 -9.29 3.91 -33.86
CA THR A 476 -10.26 3.53 -32.84
C THR A 476 -9.88 4.12 -31.49
N ILE A 477 -8.63 3.98 -31.07
CA ILE A 477 -8.13 4.54 -29.81
C ILE A 477 -8.29 6.08 -29.78
N ARG A 478 -7.94 6.78 -30.84
CA ARG A 478 -8.13 8.24 -30.92
C ARG A 478 -9.59 8.65 -30.77
N LYS A 479 -10.51 7.95 -31.48
CA LYS A 479 -11.97 8.17 -31.36
C LYS A 479 -12.44 7.94 -29.93
N LEU A 480 -12.01 6.86 -29.28
CA LEU A 480 -12.39 6.53 -27.90
C LEU A 480 -11.88 7.52 -26.86
N LYS A 481 -10.62 7.99 -26.98
CA LYS A 481 -10.12 9.07 -26.11
C LYS A 481 -11.02 10.30 -26.16
N LYS A 482 -11.42 10.70 -27.37
CA LYS A 482 -12.30 11.85 -27.56
C LYS A 482 -13.69 11.65 -26.97
N VAL A 483 -14.26 10.46 -27.12
CA VAL A 483 -15.57 10.12 -26.54
C VAL A 483 -15.48 10.06 -25.01
N LEU A 484 -14.41 9.50 -24.43
CA LEU A 484 -14.18 9.50 -22.98
C LEU A 484 -13.99 10.91 -22.40
N GLU A 485 -13.30 11.79 -23.09
CA GLU A 485 -13.19 13.21 -22.73
C GLU A 485 -14.57 13.88 -22.73
N ASN A 486 -15.39 13.61 -23.74
CA ASN A 486 -16.73 14.16 -23.85
C ASN A 486 -17.67 13.68 -22.74
N VAL A 487 -17.49 12.48 -22.20
CA VAL A 487 -18.24 12.04 -21.00
C VAL A 487 -18.05 13.03 -19.86
N VAL A 488 -16.85 13.56 -19.68
CA VAL A 488 -16.52 14.54 -18.64
C VAL A 488 -16.95 15.96 -19.09
N LYS A 489 -16.76 16.33 -20.36
CA LYS A 489 -17.12 17.69 -20.83
C LYS A 489 -18.63 17.92 -20.90
N LYS A 490 -19.39 16.97 -21.43
CA LYS A 490 -20.83 17.15 -21.76
C LYS A 490 -21.69 15.89 -21.54
N GLY A 491 -21.12 14.86 -20.93
CA GLY A 491 -21.78 13.58 -20.67
C GLY A 491 -22.15 13.39 -19.20
N THR A 492 -22.21 12.11 -18.78
CA THR A 492 -22.65 11.70 -17.44
C THR A 492 -21.73 12.16 -16.30
N ALA A 493 -20.50 12.57 -16.59
CA ALA A 493 -19.53 13.04 -15.60
C ALA A 493 -19.24 14.55 -15.70
N ASN A 494 -20.13 15.36 -16.25
CA ASN A 494 -19.94 16.81 -16.41
C ASN A 494 -19.73 17.54 -15.07
N THR A 495 -20.19 16.99 -13.97
CA THR A 495 -20.02 17.54 -12.61
C THR A 495 -18.57 17.59 -12.16
N ILE A 496 -17.68 16.76 -12.75
CA ILE A 496 -16.25 16.76 -12.43
C ILE A 496 -15.42 17.56 -13.44
N TYR A 497 -16.04 18.13 -14.49
CA TYR A 497 -15.34 18.94 -15.49
C TYR A 497 -14.48 20.03 -14.83
N SER A 498 -13.29 20.25 -15.38
CA SER A 498 -12.39 21.33 -14.99
C SER A 498 -11.85 22.00 -16.25
N SER A 499 -11.78 23.33 -16.24
CA SER A 499 -11.11 24.10 -17.31
C SER A 499 -9.59 24.12 -17.16
N ASN A 500 -9.09 23.81 -15.96
CA ASN A 500 -7.66 23.94 -15.62
C ASN A 500 -6.85 22.72 -16.02
N PHE A 501 -7.46 21.53 -16.10
CA PHE A 501 -6.80 20.32 -16.57
C PHE A 501 -7.81 19.34 -17.15
N SER A 502 -7.37 18.58 -18.15
CA SER A 502 -8.22 17.69 -18.91
C SER A 502 -8.33 16.31 -18.25
N MET A 503 -9.55 15.77 -18.20
CA MET A 503 -9.84 14.43 -17.69
C MET A 503 -10.73 13.69 -18.68
N ALA A 504 -10.51 12.38 -18.80
CA ALA A 504 -11.37 11.48 -19.58
C ALA A 504 -11.75 10.27 -18.71
N GLY A 505 -12.93 9.73 -18.92
CA GLY A 505 -13.35 8.56 -18.18
C GLY A 505 -14.83 8.23 -18.35
N LYS A 506 -15.28 7.22 -17.63
CA LYS A 506 -16.65 6.70 -17.69
C LYS A 506 -17.20 6.41 -16.31
N THR A 507 -18.43 6.82 -16.06
CA THR A 507 -19.21 6.45 -14.88
C THR A 507 -19.78 5.05 -15.02
N GLY A 508 -19.79 4.31 -13.93
CA GLY A 508 -20.50 3.05 -13.77
C GLY A 508 -21.51 3.12 -12.62
N THR A 509 -22.64 2.50 -12.81
CA THR A 509 -23.65 2.31 -11.76
C THR A 509 -24.34 0.99 -12.03
N ALA A 510 -23.97 -0.03 -11.26
CA ALA A 510 -24.52 -1.37 -11.39
C ALA A 510 -25.39 -1.72 -10.20
N LYS A 511 -26.48 -2.43 -10.42
CA LYS A 511 -27.27 -3.05 -9.35
C LYS A 511 -26.51 -4.30 -8.87
N LYS A 512 -26.41 -4.48 -7.57
CA LYS A 512 -25.74 -5.65 -7.01
C LYS A 512 -26.65 -6.87 -7.10
N TYR A 513 -26.13 -7.96 -7.66
CA TYR A 513 -26.82 -9.24 -7.65
C TYR A 513 -26.78 -9.85 -6.24
N ILE A 514 -27.91 -10.24 -5.72
CA ILE A 514 -28.02 -10.95 -4.44
C ILE A 514 -28.38 -12.39 -4.77
N GLY A 515 -27.53 -13.33 -4.40
CA GLY A 515 -27.79 -14.75 -4.57
C GLY A 515 -29.02 -15.22 -3.78
N ARG A 516 -29.43 -16.46 -4.03
CA ARG A 516 -30.51 -17.10 -3.25
C ARG A 516 -30.15 -17.07 -1.76
N HIS A 517 -31.02 -16.56 -0.92
CA HIS A 517 -30.83 -16.47 0.53
C HIS A 517 -32.14 -16.68 1.29
N VAL A 518 -32.03 -17.00 2.57
CA VAL A 518 -33.16 -17.09 3.47
C VAL A 518 -33.30 -15.77 4.21
N ASN A 519 -34.51 -15.17 4.23
CA ASN A 519 -34.77 -13.94 4.95
C ASN A 519 -34.92 -14.20 6.48
N GLU A 520 -35.03 -13.15 7.25
CA GLU A 520 -35.20 -13.24 8.72
C GLU A 520 -36.48 -13.98 9.15
N LYS A 521 -37.47 -14.14 8.25
CA LYS A 521 -38.71 -14.86 8.46
C LYS A 521 -38.62 -16.36 8.07
N GLY A 522 -37.46 -16.82 7.59
CA GLY A 522 -37.26 -18.20 7.15
C GLY A 522 -37.64 -18.47 5.69
N ASP A 523 -38.12 -17.45 4.92
CA ASP A 523 -38.50 -17.65 3.52
C ASP A 523 -37.28 -17.67 2.61
N THR A 524 -37.25 -18.61 1.68
CA THR A 524 -36.21 -18.65 0.64
C THR A 524 -36.53 -17.63 -0.45
N ILE A 525 -35.71 -16.58 -0.54
CA ILE A 525 -35.77 -15.57 -1.59
C ILE A 525 -34.89 -16.03 -2.77
N SER A 526 -35.48 -16.09 -3.97
CA SER A 526 -34.73 -16.36 -5.20
C SER A 526 -33.72 -15.24 -5.48
N GLY A 527 -32.54 -15.60 -6.02
CA GLY A 527 -31.54 -14.61 -6.41
C GLY A 527 -32.06 -13.60 -7.44
N GLY A 528 -31.55 -12.39 -7.38
CA GLY A 528 -31.92 -11.31 -8.30
C GLY A 528 -31.16 -10.00 -8.05
N TYR A 529 -31.32 -9.03 -8.95
CA TYR A 529 -30.74 -7.71 -8.80
C TYR A 529 -31.47 -6.88 -7.75
N SER A 530 -30.71 -6.36 -6.79
CA SER A 530 -31.27 -5.52 -5.75
C SER A 530 -31.66 -4.14 -6.28
N ASN A 531 -32.78 -3.62 -5.78
CA ASN A 531 -33.17 -2.23 -6.01
C ASN A 531 -32.65 -1.29 -4.89
N GLN A 532 -31.91 -1.82 -3.92
CA GLN A 532 -31.37 -1.07 -2.78
C GLN A 532 -29.85 -1.04 -2.75
N ARG A 533 -29.20 -2.02 -3.35
CA ARG A 533 -27.73 -2.19 -3.31
C ARG A 533 -27.11 -1.92 -4.67
N TYR A 534 -26.11 -1.06 -4.68
CA TYR A 534 -25.49 -0.58 -5.91
C TYR A 534 -23.96 -0.61 -5.79
N VAL A 535 -23.31 -0.74 -6.95
CA VAL A 535 -21.88 -0.49 -7.12
C VAL A 535 -21.74 0.77 -7.96
N ALA A 536 -21.12 1.78 -7.38
CA ALA A 536 -20.81 3.05 -8.05
C ALA A 536 -19.34 3.07 -8.43
N SER A 537 -19.03 3.33 -9.70
CA SER A 537 -17.65 3.34 -10.18
C SER A 537 -17.34 4.50 -11.13
N PHE A 538 -16.08 4.83 -11.23
CA PHE A 538 -15.52 5.72 -12.25
C PHE A 538 -14.15 5.21 -12.65
N ALA A 539 -13.92 5.01 -13.96
CA ALA A 539 -12.62 4.65 -14.51
C ALA A 539 -12.22 5.67 -15.59
N GLY A 540 -10.96 6.10 -15.58
CA GLY A 540 -10.51 7.14 -16.49
C GLY A 540 -9.02 7.41 -16.39
N PHE A 541 -8.58 8.49 -17.03
CA PHE A 541 -7.18 8.90 -17.09
C PHE A 541 -7.05 10.43 -17.17
N PHE A 542 -5.87 10.91 -16.85
CA PHE A 542 -5.52 12.33 -16.85
C PHE A 542 -3.99 12.54 -17.01
N PRO A 543 -3.57 13.68 -17.65
CA PRO A 543 -4.35 14.55 -18.55
C PRO A 543 -4.81 13.76 -19.79
N VAL A 544 -5.68 14.36 -20.63
CA VAL A 544 -6.22 13.66 -21.81
C VAL A 544 -5.22 13.62 -22.96
N ASP A 545 -4.50 14.73 -23.19
CA ASP A 545 -3.62 14.87 -24.34
C ASP A 545 -2.39 13.97 -24.22
N VAL A 546 -1.73 13.98 -23.08
CA VAL A 546 -0.60 13.09 -22.74
C VAL A 546 -0.92 12.38 -21.41
N PRO A 547 -1.64 11.26 -21.47
CA PRO A 547 -2.07 10.58 -20.25
C PRO A 547 -0.89 10.08 -19.42
N LYS A 548 -0.74 10.65 -18.22
CA LYS A 548 0.32 10.25 -17.29
C LYS A 548 -0.18 9.20 -16.30
N TYR A 549 -1.43 9.34 -15.86
CA TYR A 549 -2.04 8.41 -14.90
C TYR A 549 -3.42 7.97 -15.37
N SER A 550 -3.72 6.71 -15.16
CA SER A 550 -5.06 6.15 -15.16
C SER A 550 -5.50 5.83 -13.73
N CYS A 551 -6.79 5.98 -13.47
CA CYS A 551 -7.33 5.76 -12.13
C CYS A 551 -8.71 5.12 -12.21
N ILE A 552 -8.99 4.21 -11.26
CA ILE A 552 -10.31 3.64 -11.03
C ILE A 552 -10.73 3.85 -9.59
N VAL A 553 -12.00 4.15 -9.41
CA VAL A 553 -12.66 4.23 -8.10
C VAL A 553 -13.90 3.36 -8.14
N VAL A 554 -14.04 2.46 -7.16
CA VAL A 554 -15.22 1.59 -7.01
C VAL A 554 -15.72 1.67 -5.58
N ILE A 555 -17.00 1.96 -5.39
CA ILE A 555 -17.65 2.10 -4.08
C ILE A 555 -18.90 1.23 -4.06
N HIS A 556 -18.95 0.31 -3.10
CA HIS A 556 -20.01 -0.66 -2.92
C HIS A 556 -21.01 -0.22 -1.85
N ASP A 557 -22.27 -0.40 -2.18
CA ASP A 557 -23.40 -0.17 -1.28
C ASP A 557 -23.38 1.22 -0.59
N PRO A 558 -23.28 2.31 -1.36
CA PRO A 558 -23.45 3.65 -0.79
C PRO A 558 -24.86 3.82 -0.27
N ASN A 559 -25.05 4.64 0.78
CA ASN A 559 -26.36 4.96 1.30
C ASN A 559 -27.23 5.62 0.22
N LYS A 560 -28.21 4.88 -0.28
CA LYS A 560 -29.06 5.26 -1.41
C LYS A 560 -29.76 6.61 -1.20
N LYS A 561 -30.08 6.95 0.05
CA LYS A 561 -30.75 8.25 0.36
C LYS A 561 -29.82 9.44 0.09
N LYS A 562 -28.50 9.25 0.20
CA LYS A 562 -27.48 10.27 -0.09
C LYS A 562 -27.08 10.28 -1.57
N GLY A 563 -27.22 9.14 -2.25
CA GLY A 563 -26.89 8.97 -3.67
C GLY A 563 -26.27 7.60 -3.97
N TYR A 564 -26.35 7.18 -5.24
CA TYR A 564 -25.84 5.87 -5.68
C TYR A 564 -25.27 5.89 -7.09
N TYR A 565 -25.35 7.00 -7.82
CA TYR A 565 -24.79 7.11 -9.17
C TYR A 565 -23.27 7.27 -9.11
N GLY A 566 -22.56 6.62 -10.05
CA GLY A 566 -21.10 6.74 -10.18
C GLY A 566 -20.63 8.18 -10.33
N ALA A 567 -21.40 9.04 -11.02
CA ALA A 567 -21.13 10.46 -11.15
C ALA A 567 -21.11 11.22 -9.80
N THR A 568 -21.93 10.80 -8.85
CA THR A 568 -22.07 11.45 -7.53
C THR A 568 -21.15 10.81 -6.49
N VAL A 569 -20.97 9.48 -6.56
CA VAL A 569 -20.29 8.71 -5.51
C VAL A 569 -18.82 8.46 -5.83
N ALA A 570 -18.47 8.08 -7.06
CA ALA A 570 -17.10 7.69 -7.41
C ALA A 570 -16.32 8.77 -8.17
N ALA A 571 -16.96 9.50 -9.09
CA ALA A 571 -16.30 10.51 -9.90
C ALA A 571 -15.67 11.67 -9.09
N PRO A 572 -16.26 12.16 -7.97
CA PRO A 572 -15.61 13.18 -7.14
C PRO A 572 -14.30 12.73 -6.53
N VAL A 573 -14.17 11.45 -6.14
CA VAL A 573 -12.90 10.87 -5.64
C VAL A 573 -11.84 10.91 -6.74
N PHE A 574 -12.20 10.46 -7.96
CA PHE A 574 -11.30 10.53 -9.11
C PHE A 574 -10.83 11.97 -9.38
N LYS A 575 -11.76 12.94 -9.41
CA LYS A 575 -11.41 14.36 -9.61
C LYS A 575 -10.44 14.86 -8.55
N GLU A 576 -10.70 14.57 -7.29
CA GLU A 576 -9.85 15.01 -6.18
C GLU A 576 -8.45 14.43 -6.29
N ILE A 577 -8.34 13.13 -6.59
CA ILE A 577 -7.05 12.46 -6.81
C ILE A 577 -6.31 13.13 -7.98
N ALA A 578 -6.98 13.26 -9.13
CA ALA A 578 -6.39 13.85 -10.33
C ALA A 578 -5.92 15.29 -10.10
N GLN A 579 -6.75 16.11 -9.47
CA GLN A 579 -6.45 17.51 -9.18
C GLN A 579 -5.26 17.66 -8.22
N LYS A 580 -5.22 16.87 -7.15
CA LYS A 580 -4.12 16.94 -6.17
C LYS A 580 -2.80 16.46 -6.75
N ILE A 581 -2.82 15.36 -7.52
CA ILE A 581 -1.63 14.87 -8.22
C ILE A 581 -1.13 15.91 -9.22
N TYR A 582 -2.03 16.52 -9.99
CA TYR A 582 -1.69 17.57 -10.96
C TYR A 582 -1.03 18.79 -10.31
N THR A 583 -1.56 19.24 -9.15
CA THR A 583 -1.02 20.40 -8.43
C THR A 583 0.27 20.12 -7.68
N SER A 584 0.49 18.89 -7.21
CA SER A 584 1.71 18.49 -6.48
C SER A 584 2.84 18.03 -7.39
N THR A 585 2.53 17.60 -8.58
CA THR A 585 3.49 17.22 -9.63
C THR A 585 3.12 17.98 -10.89
N PRO A 586 3.57 19.23 -11.06
CA PRO A 586 3.39 19.93 -12.33
C PRO A 586 3.95 19.01 -13.42
N ILE A 587 3.13 18.67 -14.40
CA ILE A 587 3.61 18.04 -15.60
C ILE A 587 4.54 19.10 -16.20
N GLU A 588 5.82 18.80 -16.33
CA GLU A 588 6.68 19.56 -17.20
C GLU A 588 6.00 19.43 -18.57
N ASP A 589 5.22 20.45 -18.93
CA ASP A 589 4.91 20.63 -20.32
C ASP A 589 6.29 20.67 -20.99
N ASP A 590 6.59 19.67 -21.83
CA ASP A 590 7.63 19.85 -22.82
C ASP A 590 7.31 21.20 -23.39
N VAL A 591 8.20 22.16 -23.15
CA VAL A 591 8.14 23.47 -23.79
C VAL A 591 8.25 23.11 -25.27
N VAL A 592 7.10 22.80 -25.86
CA VAL A 592 6.99 22.76 -27.30
C VAL A 592 7.52 24.13 -27.68
N ASN A 593 8.66 24.16 -28.32
CA ASN A 593 9.21 25.34 -28.98
C ASN A 593 8.16 25.79 -30.02
N GLY A 594 6.98 26.15 -29.54
CA GLY A 594 6.06 27.01 -30.22
C GLY A 594 6.82 28.32 -30.30
N ASN A 595 7.12 28.77 -31.50
CA ASN A 595 7.55 30.12 -31.80
C ASN A 595 6.54 31.12 -31.23
N PHE A 596 6.43 31.19 -29.90
CA PHE A 596 5.98 32.39 -29.24
C PHE A 596 7.08 33.39 -29.58
N SER A 597 6.74 34.37 -30.37
CA SER A 597 7.59 35.51 -30.64
C SER A 597 7.99 36.12 -29.29
N SER A 598 8.97 35.51 -28.65
CA SER A 598 9.68 36.02 -27.49
C SER A 598 10.37 37.36 -27.78
N LYS A 599 10.37 37.75 -29.08
CA LYS A 599 10.90 39.02 -29.53
C LYS A 599 10.20 40.23 -28.90
N SER A 600 8.89 40.21 -28.66
CA SER A 600 8.19 41.38 -28.10
C SER A 600 8.38 41.58 -26.62
N ILE A 601 8.56 40.51 -25.82
CA ILE A 601 8.77 40.58 -24.37
C ILE A 601 10.25 40.76 -24.06
N LEU A 602 11.14 40.04 -24.76
CA LEU A 602 12.59 40.22 -24.63
C LEU A 602 13.05 41.57 -25.19
N ASP A 603 12.42 42.12 -26.23
CA ASP A 603 12.72 43.47 -26.74
C ASP A 603 12.24 44.56 -25.79
N GLN A 604 11.17 44.37 -25.02
CA GLN A 604 10.78 45.28 -23.93
C GLN A 604 11.74 45.21 -22.74
N TYR A 605 12.23 44.02 -22.38
CA TYR A 605 13.21 43.86 -21.29
C TYR A 605 14.63 44.25 -21.79
N ALA A 606 15.03 43.91 -23.01
CA ALA A 606 16.33 44.26 -23.56
C ALA A 606 16.49 45.76 -23.77
N ASN A 607 15.44 46.47 -24.14
CA ASN A 607 15.49 47.94 -24.22
C ASN A 607 15.62 48.59 -22.82
N SER A 608 15.01 48.03 -21.78
CA SER A 608 15.18 48.52 -20.39
C SER A 608 16.55 48.14 -19.81
N GLU A 609 17.05 46.96 -20.11
CA GLU A 609 18.38 46.50 -19.69
C GLU A 609 19.51 47.24 -20.47
N TYR A 610 19.29 47.57 -21.74
CA TYR A 610 20.24 48.31 -22.55
C TYR A 610 20.37 49.78 -22.11
N GLU A 611 19.28 50.47 -21.76
CA GLU A 611 19.33 51.82 -21.15
C GLU A 611 19.94 51.81 -19.75
N THR A 612 19.70 50.72 -18.95
CA THR A 612 20.25 50.61 -17.58
C THR A 612 21.73 50.23 -17.56
N THR A 613 22.20 49.39 -18.49
CA THR A 613 23.63 49.05 -18.58
C THR A 613 24.49 50.19 -19.13
N LYS A 614 23.91 51.12 -19.87
CA LYS A 614 24.63 52.26 -20.41
C LYS A 614 24.78 53.44 -19.44
N ASN A 615 23.89 53.49 -18.37
CA ASN A 615 23.88 54.54 -17.36
C ASN A 615 23.63 54.01 -15.92
N ASN A 616 24.57 53.23 -15.41
CA ASN A 616 24.53 52.65 -14.02
C ASN A 616 24.41 53.68 -12.88
N LYS A 617 23.94 54.91 -13.12
CA LYS A 617 23.88 56.00 -12.16
C LYS A 617 22.49 56.60 -11.95
N ILE A 618 21.46 56.14 -12.64
CA ILE A 618 20.11 56.71 -12.58
C ILE A 618 19.04 55.66 -12.29
N ILE A 619 18.00 56.04 -11.54
CA ILE A 619 16.88 55.16 -11.16
C ILE A 619 16.06 54.81 -12.42
N PRO A 620 15.84 53.50 -12.73
CA PRO A 620 15.00 53.08 -13.84
C PRO A 620 13.52 53.31 -13.56
N ASN A 621 12.70 53.28 -14.63
CA ASN A 621 11.26 53.21 -14.49
C ASN A 621 10.82 51.74 -14.33
N VAL A 622 10.30 51.37 -13.17
CA VAL A 622 9.81 50.03 -12.89
C VAL A 622 8.27 49.94 -12.88
N THR A 623 7.57 51.01 -13.24
CA THR A 623 6.11 51.01 -13.30
C THR A 623 5.61 50.00 -14.33
N GLY A 624 4.66 49.15 -13.94
CA GLY A 624 4.11 48.07 -14.77
C GLY A 624 4.85 46.70 -14.65
N MET A 625 6.05 46.69 -14.01
CA MET A 625 6.79 45.44 -13.76
C MET A 625 6.12 44.60 -12.68
N PRO A 626 6.20 43.24 -12.77
CA PRO A 626 5.93 42.39 -11.61
C PRO A 626 6.80 42.76 -10.41
N ALA A 627 6.24 42.65 -9.20
CA ALA A 627 6.93 43.03 -7.99
C ALA A 627 8.33 42.43 -7.82
N MET A 628 8.46 41.13 -8.06
CA MET A 628 9.73 40.39 -7.90
C MET A 628 10.81 40.90 -8.85
N ASP A 629 10.45 41.17 -10.10
CA ASP A 629 11.39 41.68 -11.11
C ASP A 629 11.85 43.09 -10.80
N ALA A 630 10.93 43.95 -10.35
CA ALA A 630 11.24 45.33 -9.95
C ALA A 630 12.12 45.40 -8.71
N ILE A 631 11.87 44.54 -7.71
CA ILE A 631 12.69 44.45 -6.49
C ILE A 631 14.10 44.00 -6.87
N SER A 632 14.22 42.88 -7.60
CA SER A 632 15.52 42.34 -8.01
C SER A 632 16.35 43.39 -8.78
N LEU A 633 15.71 44.08 -9.72
CA LEU A 633 16.37 45.11 -10.53
C LEU A 633 16.90 46.28 -9.64
N LEU A 634 16.09 46.79 -8.74
CA LEU A 634 16.44 47.97 -7.91
C LEU A 634 17.48 47.63 -6.81
N GLU A 635 17.38 46.41 -6.25
CA GLU A 635 18.38 45.94 -5.26
C GLU A 635 19.73 45.69 -5.92
N ASN A 636 19.78 45.21 -7.17
CA ASN A 636 21.04 45.10 -7.93
C ASN A 636 21.73 46.46 -8.16
N PHE A 637 20.99 47.57 -8.13
CA PHE A 637 21.55 48.91 -8.13
C PHE A 637 21.96 49.41 -6.75
N GLY A 638 21.79 48.58 -5.70
CA GLY A 638 22.17 48.91 -4.33
C GLY A 638 21.16 49.82 -3.60
N LEU A 639 19.91 49.81 -4.07
CA LEU A 639 18.79 50.48 -3.39
C LEU A 639 18.15 49.53 -2.39
N LEU A 640 17.56 50.07 -1.32
CA LEU A 640 16.70 49.33 -0.39
C LEU A 640 15.25 49.45 -0.86
N VAL A 641 14.57 48.35 -1.09
CA VAL A 641 13.21 48.35 -1.64
C VAL A 641 12.18 48.05 -0.57
N GLU A 642 11.26 48.96 -0.34
CA GLU A 642 10.07 48.75 0.45
C GLU A 642 8.83 48.58 -0.45
N VAL A 643 8.01 47.57 -0.16
CA VAL A 643 6.84 47.20 -0.98
C VAL A 643 5.55 47.41 -0.20
N LYS A 644 4.58 48.08 -0.81
CA LYS A 644 3.21 48.25 -0.28
C LYS A 644 2.19 47.68 -1.29
N GLY A 645 1.42 46.67 -0.90
CA GLY A 645 0.44 46.00 -1.72
C GLY A 645 0.96 44.68 -2.38
N THR A 646 0.24 44.15 -3.34
CA THR A 646 0.57 42.91 -4.09
C THR A 646 0.27 43.09 -5.58
N GLY A 647 1.02 42.44 -6.46
CA GLY A 647 0.80 42.46 -7.91
C GLY A 647 1.91 43.17 -8.68
N LYS A 648 1.56 44.12 -9.58
CA LYS A 648 2.50 44.87 -10.41
C LYS A 648 2.75 46.26 -9.81
N VAL A 649 3.92 46.82 -10.09
CA VAL A 649 4.28 48.18 -9.63
C VAL A 649 3.39 49.21 -10.32
N ARG A 650 2.59 49.89 -9.54
CA ARG A 650 1.75 51.02 -9.99
C ARG A 650 2.44 52.34 -9.86
N ARG A 651 3.25 52.50 -8.79
CA ARG A 651 3.99 53.73 -8.51
C ARG A 651 5.33 53.42 -7.81
N GLN A 652 6.37 54.18 -8.14
CA GLN A 652 7.64 54.21 -7.43
C GLN A 652 7.84 55.60 -6.78
N SER A 653 8.43 55.61 -5.58
CA SER A 653 8.63 56.87 -4.80
C SER A 653 9.70 57.77 -5.37
N LEU A 654 10.73 57.19 -5.97
CA LEU A 654 11.81 57.92 -6.64
C LEU A 654 11.55 58.00 -8.15
N LYS A 655 11.72 59.17 -8.72
CA LYS A 655 11.45 59.38 -10.15
C LYS A 655 12.51 58.74 -11.03
N LYS A 656 12.08 58.22 -12.20
CA LYS A 656 12.98 57.77 -13.29
C LYS A 656 14.01 58.89 -13.61
N GLY A 657 15.26 58.52 -13.74
CA GLY A 657 16.34 59.47 -14.06
C GLY A 657 17.02 60.14 -12.85
N THR A 658 16.54 59.90 -11.63
CA THR A 658 17.21 60.40 -10.41
C THR A 658 18.55 59.68 -10.21
N PRO A 659 19.65 60.38 -9.88
CA PRO A 659 20.94 59.73 -9.62
C PRO A 659 20.83 58.72 -8.48
N ILE A 660 21.41 57.52 -8.66
CA ILE A 660 21.42 56.45 -7.68
C ILE A 660 22.44 56.73 -6.59
N LYS A 661 21.99 56.72 -5.34
CA LYS A 661 22.83 56.72 -4.16
C LYS A 661 22.61 55.40 -3.44
N LYS A 662 23.65 54.55 -3.35
CA LYS A 662 23.57 53.23 -2.69
C LYS A 662 23.04 53.36 -1.26
N GLY A 663 22.15 52.46 -0.87
CA GLY A 663 21.50 52.44 0.43
C GLY A 663 20.28 53.39 0.56
N THR A 664 19.88 54.11 -0.51
CA THR A 664 18.64 54.88 -0.52
C THR A 664 17.43 53.98 -0.60
N THR A 665 16.40 54.21 0.20
CA THR A 665 15.16 53.47 0.18
C THR A 665 14.22 53.97 -0.92
N ILE A 666 13.70 53.06 -1.74
CA ILE A 666 12.67 53.31 -2.73
C ILE A 666 11.40 52.51 -2.33
N ILE A 667 10.24 53.17 -2.31
CA ILE A 667 8.96 52.56 -1.98
C ILE A 667 8.20 52.27 -3.27
N LEU A 668 7.79 51.00 -3.44
CA LEU A 668 6.97 50.52 -4.56
C LEU A 668 5.55 50.31 -4.07
N ASN A 669 4.58 51.00 -4.67
CA ASN A 669 3.16 50.71 -4.47
C ASN A 669 2.69 49.76 -5.57
N LEU A 670 2.16 48.59 -5.15
CA LEU A 670 1.70 47.55 -6.02
C LEU A 670 0.15 47.53 -6.09
N SER A 671 -0.40 47.06 -7.20
CA SER A 671 -1.83 46.79 -7.34
C SER A 671 -2.08 45.74 -8.41
#